data_44a2e2986bb1b8c71315a4e1443b5d41
#
_entry.id   44a2e2986bb1b8c71315a4e1443b5d41
#
_cell.length_a   1.000
_cell.length_b   1.000
_cell.length_c   1.000
_cell.angle_alpha   90.00
_cell.angle_beta   90.00
_cell.angle_gamma   90.00
#
_symmetry.space_group_name_H-M   'P 1'
#
loop_
_entity.id
_entity.type
_entity.pdbx_description
1 polymer ?
#
loop_
_entity_poly.entity_id
_entity_poly.type
_entity_poly.pdbx_seq_one_letter_code
_entity_poly.pdbx_strand_id
1 'polypeptide(L)'
;MRKLLLIITLLLPFALQAQNRRIDSLKNRLVAIRVDTARADLYYHIAVALQRIDPVASKKYIDTAAVLVKKLNYPMGLANVYSFNAVQSSLQGKFDSLFVYSEQCLKIAQKYKLPLATAKAYNGMGIYHWQTGDYSEAIKNHLAALRIREQYKDQEGIAASRANLAWVYFDNQDIKKSEQYGLDALNLAKKIDNPTIVVNALQLLANVYGSTGKYDKALHCDEETIVISNREGNKRGLSQAYSNMANCYTEMKLYDKALQYQHEVLKIDEFFNDKKQISDTYLNIGGIYTQKKDFSNAMKWLKGSIKFAEESKFKQGQRGAWQLLSSVYESKGDYKNALAAHQKYQEASVALVNEQSNAQIAHMNAHYETEKKEQTIKLLNKENTIQKLSINKQKTTISIIVGLVLVAFVMTALVYNRNKLKQKAQLQTQLIKHQESMTKAVLDAEEHERKRIAADLHDGVGQLFSAVKMNLNGLFERTEFPRQEDRFLAENTMALVEESCKEVRVISHQMMPNMLLRSGLASDLKSFIEKIDADKLKINLETSGFKDKLESNVETMLYRIIQETINNVIKHAQATQLNIELKQCKEEITAIIKDNGIGFDTKAQANGIGLKNILTRIEYLKGTINYNSVPGRGTIVSIQVPA
;
A
#
# COMPACT_ATOMS: atom_id res chain seq x y z
N MET A 1 15.59 -9.36 -50.16
CA MET A 1 15.27 -10.20 -48.99
C MET A 1 16.23 -11.40 -48.80
N ARG A 2 16.44 -12.31 -49.78
CA ARG A 2 17.34 -13.48 -49.57
C ARG A 2 18.80 -13.12 -49.21
N LYS A 3 19.38 -12.04 -49.76
CA LYS A 3 20.75 -11.61 -49.42
C LYS A 3 20.86 -10.97 -48.02
N LEU A 4 19.78 -10.35 -47.52
CA LEU A 4 19.72 -9.80 -46.17
C LEU A 4 19.62 -10.91 -45.10
N LEU A 5 18.85 -11.98 -45.42
CA LEU A 5 18.74 -13.18 -44.55
C LEU A 5 20.08 -13.93 -44.41
N LEU A 6 20.87 -13.99 -45.48
CA LEU A 6 22.18 -14.67 -45.47
C LEU A 6 23.23 -13.89 -44.66
N ILE A 7 23.15 -12.57 -44.63
CA ILE A 7 24.04 -11.71 -43.82
C ILE A 7 23.66 -11.83 -42.32
N ILE A 8 22.36 -11.93 -42.03
CA ILE A 8 21.88 -12.12 -40.63
C ILE A 8 22.28 -13.48 -40.06
N THR A 9 22.24 -14.56 -40.85
CA THR A 9 22.69 -15.90 -40.40
C THR A 9 24.19 -16.02 -40.22
N LEU A 10 24.99 -15.24 -40.93
CA LEU A 10 26.45 -15.20 -40.75
C LEU A 10 26.90 -14.33 -39.58
N LEU A 11 26.09 -13.38 -39.11
CA LEU A 11 26.41 -12.49 -37.98
C LEU A 11 25.96 -13.03 -36.61
N LEU A 12 25.02 -13.98 -36.59
CA LEU A 12 24.51 -14.61 -35.34
C LEU A 12 25.59 -15.24 -34.45
N PRO A 13 26.62 -15.96 -34.97
CA PRO A 13 27.67 -16.53 -34.14
C PRO A 13 28.60 -15.46 -33.53
N PHE A 14 28.76 -14.31 -34.18
CA PHE A 14 29.64 -13.25 -33.69
C PHE A 14 29.03 -12.44 -32.54
N ALA A 15 27.72 -12.31 -32.47
CA ALA A 15 27.04 -11.57 -31.40
C ALA A 15 27.03 -12.33 -30.07
N LEU A 16 26.79 -13.65 -30.11
CA LEU A 16 26.96 -14.52 -28.94
C LEU A 16 28.40 -14.55 -28.43
N GLN A 17 29.39 -14.40 -29.33
CA GLN A 17 30.80 -14.30 -28.98
C GLN A 17 31.15 -12.99 -28.25
N ALA A 18 30.54 -11.85 -28.55
CA ALA A 18 30.91 -10.56 -27.94
C ALA A 18 30.48 -10.50 -26.46
N GLN A 19 29.31 -10.97 -26.13
CA GLN A 19 28.79 -10.97 -24.74
C GLN A 19 29.46 -12.06 -23.89
N ASN A 20 29.71 -13.21 -24.46
CA ASN A 20 30.53 -14.24 -23.83
C ASN A 20 31.96 -13.74 -23.58
N ARG A 21 32.54 -12.95 -24.49
CA ARG A 21 33.87 -12.35 -24.30
C ARG A 21 33.95 -11.42 -23.09
N ARG A 22 32.90 -10.61 -22.81
CA ARG A 22 32.87 -9.76 -21.62
C ARG A 22 32.80 -10.58 -20.32
N ILE A 23 31.94 -11.60 -20.29
CA ILE A 23 31.79 -12.50 -19.13
C ILE A 23 33.08 -13.31 -18.93
N ASP A 24 33.66 -13.83 -20.02
CA ASP A 24 34.91 -14.57 -19.99
C ASP A 24 36.09 -13.69 -19.56
N SER A 25 36.15 -12.45 -20.02
CA SER A 25 37.12 -11.47 -19.55
C SER A 25 37.02 -11.23 -18.04
N LEU A 26 35.78 -11.05 -17.52
CA LEU A 26 35.55 -10.90 -16.07
C LEU A 26 35.96 -12.16 -15.29
N LYS A 27 35.65 -13.36 -15.81
CA LYS A 27 36.05 -14.64 -15.20
C LYS A 27 37.56 -14.84 -15.20
N ASN A 28 38.24 -14.49 -16.29
CA ASN A 28 39.71 -14.55 -16.39
C ASN A 28 40.36 -13.59 -15.39
N ARG A 29 39.82 -12.37 -15.24
CA ARG A 29 40.27 -11.42 -14.22
C ARG A 29 40.07 -11.93 -12.80
N LEU A 30 38.96 -12.67 -12.56
CA LEU A 30 38.67 -13.25 -11.25
C LEU A 30 39.73 -14.29 -10.82
N VAL A 31 40.28 -15.07 -11.77
CA VAL A 31 41.36 -16.03 -11.52
C VAL A 31 42.67 -15.32 -11.17
N ALA A 32 42.94 -14.17 -11.80
CA ALA A 32 44.21 -13.44 -11.66
C ALA A 32 44.26 -12.55 -10.39
N ILE A 33 43.10 -12.15 -9.85
CA ILE A 33 43.07 -11.16 -8.76
C ILE A 33 43.21 -11.82 -7.39
N ARG A 34 44.14 -11.26 -6.57
CA ARG A 34 44.43 -11.74 -5.20
C ARG A 34 43.76 -10.88 -4.11
N VAL A 35 43.33 -9.66 -4.44
CA VAL A 35 42.71 -8.73 -3.48
C VAL A 35 41.25 -9.11 -3.25
N ASP A 36 40.89 -9.46 -2.04
CA ASP A 36 39.56 -10.01 -1.69
C ASP A 36 38.41 -9.04 -1.96
N THR A 37 38.58 -7.72 -1.73
CA THR A 37 37.56 -6.72 -2.06
C THR A 37 37.32 -6.63 -3.57
N ALA A 38 38.40 -6.63 -4.36
CA ALA A 38 38.29 -6.62 -5.81
C ALA A 38 37.70 -7.93 -6.37
N ARG A 39 37.92 -9.06 -5.69
CA ARG A 39 37.22 -10.32 -6.00
C ARG A 39 35.72 -10.20 -5.74
N ALA A 40 35.34 -9.59 -4.63
CA ALA A 40 33.93 -9.36 -4.32
C ALA A 40 33.26 -8.48 -5.38
N ASP A 41 33.93 -7.42 -5.84
CA ASP A 41 33.43 -6.57 -6.91
C ASP A 41 33.33 -7.33 -8.25
N LEU A 42 34.29 -8.19 -8.58
CA LEU A 42 34.21 -9.02 -9.78
C LEU A 42 33.06 -10.03 -9.71
N TYR A 43 32.84 -10.68 -8.57
CA TYR A 43 31.67 -11.54 -8.39
C TYR A 43 30.36 -10.76 -8.62
N TYR A 44 30.25 -9.54 -8.09
CA TYR A 44 29.13 -8.66 -8.33
C TYR A 44 28.98 -8.31 -9.83
N HIS A 45 30.06 -7.91 -10.51
CA HIS A 45 30.01 -7.57 -11.93
C HIS A 45 29.65 -8.76 -12.82
N ILE A 46 30.13 -9.96 -12.50
CA ILE A 46 29.75 -11.19 -13.20
C ILE A 46 28.26 -11.48 -12.95
N ALA A 47 27.78 -11.33 -11.71
CA ALA A 47 26.38 -11.52 -11.39
C ALA A 47 25.49 -10.56 -12.19
N VAL A 48 25.85 -9.26 -12.28
CA VAL A 48 25.13 -8.27 -13.07
C VAL A 48 25.13 -8.63 -14.56
N ALA A 49 26.27 -9.06 -15.12
CA ALA A 49 26.36 -9.45 -16.53
C ALA A 49 25.49 -10.68 -16.86
N LEU A 50 25.37 -11.62 -15.92
CA LEU A 50 24.58 -12.84 -16.07
C LEU A 50 23.08 -12.66 -15.76
N GLN A 51 22.68 -11.58 -15.12
CA GLN A 51 21.35 -11.42 -14.52
C GLN A 51 20.18 -11.67 -15.49
N ARG A 52 20.35 -11.30 -16.75
CA ARG A 52 19.32 -11.49 -17.81
C ARG A 52 19.59 -12.68 -18.73
N ILE A 53 20.76 -13.28 -18.66
CA ILE A 53 21.22 -14.36 -19.56
C ILE A 53 21.08 -15.70 -18.87
N ASP A 54 21.63 -15.82 -17.67
CA ASP A 54 21.61 -17.01 -16.82
C ASP A 54 21.34 -16.59 -15.37
N PRO A 55 20.05 -16.44 -15.00
CA PRO A 55 19.67 -16.03 -13.65
C PRO A 55 20.16 -16.99 -12.55
N VAL A 56 20.33 -18.27 -12.87
CA VAL A 56 20.80 -19.29 -11.90
C VAL A 56 22.27 -19.10 -11.59
N ALA A 57 23.11 -18.94 -12.62
CA ALA A 57 24.52 -18.63 -12.43
C ALA A 57 24.69 -17.25 -11.78
N SER A 58 23.93 -16.24 -12.21
CA SER A 58 23.93 -14.90 -11.61
C SER A 58 23.72 -14.96 -10.10
N LYS A 59 22.73 -15.75 -9.66
CA LYS A 59 22.45 -15.92 -8.23
C LYS A 59 23.65 -16.53 -7.47
N LYS A 60 24.31 -17.54 -8.02
CA LYS A 60 25.50 -18.13 -7.38
C LYS A 60 26.62 -17.11 -7.18
N TYR A 61 26.85 -16.26 -8.19
CA TYR A 61 27.90 -15.23 -8.11
C TYR A 61 27.56 -14.13 -7.09
N ILE A 62 26.31 -13.67 -7.02
CA ILE A 62 25.93 -12.65 -6.04
C ILE A 62 25.90 -13.20 -4.61
N ASP A 63 25.49 -14.44 -4.41
CA ASP A 63 25.52 -15.09 -3.10
C ASP A 63 26.98 -15.24 -2.61
N THR A 64 27.91 -15.58 -3.50
CA THR A 64 29.37 -15.61 -3.20
C THR A 64 29.88 -14.22 -2.85
N ALA A 65 29.50 -13.18 -3.62
CA ALA A 65 29.85 -11.80 -3.31
C ALA A 65 29.31 -11.39 -1.94
N ALA A 66 28.04 -11.73 -1.62
CA ALA A 66 27.39 -11.39 -0.36
C ALA A 66 28.12 -11.99 0.86
N VAL A 67 28.58 -13.23 0.77
CA VAL A 67 29.38 -13.87 1.84
C VAL A 67 30.71 -13.13 2.01
N LEU A 68 31.39 -12.84 0.91
CA LEU A 68 32.71 -12.24 0.93
C LEU A 68 32.68 -10.80 1.47
N VAL A 69 31.73 -9.96 1.03
CA VAL A 69 31.59 -8.58 1.49
C VAL A 69 31.26 -8.47 2.99
N LYS A 70 30.47 -9.44 3.51
CA LYS A 70 30.19 -9.54 4.95
C LYS A 70 31.43 -9.92 5.74
N LYS A 71 32.18 -10.93 5.29
CA LYS A 71 33.42 -11.37 5.93
C LYS A 71 34.48 -10.26 5.97
N LEU A 72 34.55 -9.45 4.93
CA LEU A 72 35.53 -8.36 4.80
C LEU A 72 35.08 -7.03 5.44
N ASN A 73 33.86 -6.96 5.98
CA ASN A 73 33.24 -5.69 6.40
C ASN A 73 33.38 -4.60 5.31
N TYR A 74 33.08 -4.95 4.05
CA TYR A 74 33.26 -4.07 2.89
C TYR A 74 31.94 -3.34 2.56
N PRO A 75 31.76 -2.06 2.99
CA PRO A 75 30.49 -1.36 2.88
C PRO A 75 30.02 -1.11 1.44
N MET A 76 30.97 -0.77 0.52
CA MET A 76 30.63 -0.55 -0.88
C MET A 76 30.11 -1.85 -1.53
N GLY A 77 30.80 -2.96 -1.29
CA GLY A 77 30.37 -4.26 -1.77
C GLY A 77 29.01 -4.68 -1.21
N LEU A 78 28.76 -4.38 0.08
CA LEU A 78 27.46 -4.67 0.70
C LEU A 78 26.33 -3.83 0.09
N ALA A 79 26.57 -2.53 -0.17
CA ALA A 79 25.62 -1.66 -0.86
C ALA A 79 25.33 -2.16 -2.28
N ASN A 80 26.36 -2.63 -3.01
CA ASN A 80 26.22 -3.21 -4.33
C ASN A 80 25.38 -4.50 -4.31
N VAL A 81 25.56 -5.38 -3.32
CA VAL A 81 24.75 -6.59 -3.15
C VAL A 81 23.28 -6.24 -2.88
N TYR A 82 23.01 -5.28 -2.00
CA TYR A 82 21.63 -4.83 -1.76
C TYR A 82 21.00 -4.20 -3.00
N SER A 83 21.74 -3.36 -3.72
CA SER A 83 21.28 -2.79 -4.98
C SER A 83 20.99 -3.85 -6.04
N PHE A 84 21.80 -4.90 -6.14
CA PHE A 84 21.56 -6.04 -7.03
C PHE A 84 20.27 -6.77 -6.63
N ASN A 85 20.10 -7.08 -5.33
CA ASN A 85 18.91 -7.77 -4.84
C ASN A 85 17.64 -6.93 -5.05
N ALA A 86 17.73 -5.61 -4.95
CA ALA A 86 16.65 -4.69 -5.27
C ALA A 86 16.23 -4.82 -6.75
N VAL A 87 17.20 -4.76 -7.68
CA VAL A 87 16.93 -4.94 -9.12
C VAL A 87 16.37 -6.33 -9.41
N GLN A 88 16.91 -7.37 -8.78
CA GLN A 88 16.41 -8.75 -8.96
C GLN A 88 14.98 -8.90 -8.45
N SER A 89 14.65 -8.28 -7.33
CA SER A 89 13.28 -8.25 -6.79
C SER A 89 12.30 -7.55 -7.73
N SER A 90 12.73 -6.43 -8.34
CA SER A 90 11.95 -5.72 -9.36
C SER A 90 11.66 -6.62 -10.57
N LEU A 91 12.67 -7.33 -11.09
CA LEU A 91 12.53 -8.24 -12.23
C LEU A 91 11.59 -9.42 -11.93
N GLN A 92 11.44 -9.79 -10.66
CA GLN A 92 10.53 -10.85 -10.19
C GLN A 92 9.15 -10.33 -9.78
N GLY A 93 8.90 -9.03 -9.88
CA GLY A 93 7.65 -8.41 -9.42
C GLY A 93 7.48 -8.40 -7.89
N LYS A 94 8.56 -8.61 -7.12
CA LYS A 94 8.55 -8.61 -5.65
C LYS A 94 8.85 -7.21 -5.11
N PHE A 95 7.87 -6.32 -5.23
CA PHE A 95 8.08 -4.89 -4.96
C PHE A 95 8.40 -4.59 -3.50
N ASP A 96 7.82 -5.32 -2.53
CA ASP A 96 8.16 -5.16 -1.10
C ASP A 96 9.64 -5.47 -0.84
N SER A 97 10.15 -6.54 -1.45
CA SER A 97 11.58 -6.89 -1.35
C SER A 97 12.47 -5.85 -2.04
N LEU A 98 12.03 -5.28 -3.17
CA LEU A 98 12.71 -4.17 -3.84
C LEU A 98 12.86 -2.98 -2.90
N PHE A 99 11.78 -2.58 -2.20
CA PHE A 99 11.82 -1.47 -1.26
C PHE A 99 12.77 -1.74 -0.10
N VAL A 100 12.64 -2.91 0.55
CA VAL A 100 13.48 -3.31 1.69
C VAL A 100 14.96 -3.31 1.32
N TYR A 101 15.34 -3.89 0.18
CA TYR A 101 16.73 -3.90 -0.25
C TYR A 101 17.24 -2.50 -0.64
N SER A 102 16.40 -1.66 -1.23
CA SER A 102 16.75 -0.27 -1.53
C SER A 102 16.99 0.54 -0.26
N GLU A 103 16.16 0.34 0.76
CA GLU A 103 16.33 0.95 2.07
C GLU A 103 17.61 0.49 2.78
N GLN A 104 17.89 -0.82 2.75
CA GLN A 104 19.13 -1.36 3.30
C GLN A 104 20.37 -0.79 2.58
N CYS A 105 20.31 -0.66 1.25
CA CYS A 105 21.34 0.00 0.46
C CYS A 105 21.51 1.46 0.90
N LEU A 106 20.42 2.20 1.08
CA LEU A 106 20.44 3.60 1.50
C LEU A 106 21.08 3.76 2.88
N LYS A 107 20.70 2.93 3.86
CA LYS A 107 21.25 2.96 5.23
C LYS A 107 22.76 2.76 5.23
N ILE A 108 23.25 1.77 4.48
CA ILE A 108 24.70 1.54 4.34
C ILE A 108 25.37 2.71 3.61
N ALA A 109 24.80 3.15 2.50
CA ALA A 109 25.37 4.22 1.69
C ALA A 109 25.47 5.55 2.45
N GLN A 110 24.49 5.90 3.26
CA GLN A 110 24.48 7.08 4.12
C GLN A 110 25.50 6.95 5.27
N LYS A 111 25.51 5.79 5.96
CA LYS A 111 26.44 5.54 7.08
C LYS A 111 27.90 5.71 6.66
N TYR A 112 28.25 5.22 5.48
CA TYR A 112 29.62 5.20 4.98
C TYR A 112 29.91 6.28 3.92
N LYS A 113 28.98 7.22 3.72
CA LYS A 113 29.10 8.34 2.77
C LYS A 113 29.44 7.88 1.35
N LEU A 114 28.62 6.95 0.80
CA LEU A 114 28.79 6.36 -0.52
C LEU A 114 27.78 6.96 -1.52
N PRO A 115 28.07 8.08 -2.17
CA PRO A 115 27.08 8.85 -2.92
C PRO A 115 26.48 8.07 -4.10
N LEU A 116 27.29 7.34 -4.88
CA LEU A 116 26.74 6.56 -5.99
C LEU A 116 25.89 5.37 -5.54
N ALA A 117 26.19 4.77 -4.38
CA ALA A 117 25.31 3.77 -3.77
C ALA A 117 24.00 4.40 -3.26
N THR A 118 24.06 5.63 -2.72
CA THR A 118 22.87 6.42 -2.36
C THR A 118 22.00 6.66 -3.59
N ALA A 119 22.59 7.03 -4.74
CA ALA A 119 21.86 7.20 -5.98
C ALA A 119 21.20 5.89 -6.47
N LYS A 120 21.89 4.75 -6.34
CA LYS A 120 21.32 3.44 -6.66
C LYS A 120 20.10 3.12 -5.76
N ALA A 121 20.22 3.42 -4.47
CA ALA A 121 19.12 3.22 -3.52
C ALA A 121 17.90 4.10 -3.85
N TYR A 122 18.09 5.39 -4.09
CA TYR A 122 16.99 6.26 -4.54
C TYR A 122 16.37 5.79 -5.85
N ASN A 123 17.19 5.30 -6.79
CA ASN A 123 16.67 4.74 -8.02
C ASN A 123 15.77 3.51 -7.75
N GLY A 124 16.17 2.63 -6.85
CA GLY A 124 15.35 1.48 -6.44
C GLY A 124 14.04 1.89 -5.78
N MET A 125 14.09 2.89 -4.88
CA MET A 125 12.88 3.48 -4.27
C MET A 125 11.98 4.13 -5.32
N GLY A 126 12.56 4.85 -6.29
CA GLY A 126 11.82 5.43 -7.41
C GLY A 126 11.08 4.38 -8.23
N ILE A 127 11.73 3.25 -8.54
CA ILE A 127 11.09 2.12 -9.24
C ILE A 127 9.95 1.55 -8.40
N TYR A 128 10.14 1.41 -7.09
CA TYR A 128 9.11 0.92 -6.19
C TYR A 128 7.87 1.83 -6.22
N HIS A 129 8.04 3.13 -6.00
CA HIS A 129 6.94 4.09 -6.00
C HIS A 129 6.25 4.18 -7.37
N TRP A 130 7.01 4.06 -8.46
CA TRP A 130 6.45 3.96 -9.80
C TRP A 130 5.53 2.74 -9.94
N GLN A 131 5.98 1.56 -9.52
CA GLN A 131 5.21 0.32 -9.61
C GLN A 131 3.97 0.30 -8.69
N THR A 132 3.99 1.05 -7.60
CA THR A 132 2.85 1.22 -6.70
C THR A 132 1.91 2.37 -7.09
N GLY A 133 2.23 3.09 -8.19
CA GLY A 133 1.40 4.17 -8.73
C GLY A 133 1.61 5.53 -8.06
N ASP A 134 2.57 5.65 -7.14
CA ASP A 134 2.95 6.94 -6.53
C ASP A 134 3.98 7.65 -7.41
N TYR A 135 3.49 8.22 -8.52
CA TYR A 135 4.36 8.89 -9.49
C TYR A 135 5.09 10.11 -8.90
N SER A 136 4.51 10.77 -7.91
CA SER A 136 5.13 11.94 -7.25
C SER A 136 6.39 11.54 -6.51
N GLU A 137 6.32 10.54 -5.64
CA GLU A 137 7.50 10.04 -4.92
C GLU A 137 8.48 9.33 -5.86
N ALA A 138 8.01 8.65 -6.91
CA ALA A 138 8.86 8.08 -7.94
C ALA A 138 9.73 9.14 -8.62
N ILE A 139 9.13 10.24 -9.09
CA ILE A 139 9.84 11.38 -9.71
C ILE A 139 10.85 11.98 -8.73
N LYS A 140 10.44 12.23 -7.49
CA LYS A 140 11.29 12.79 -6.44
C LYS A 140 12.55 11.94 -6.20
N ASN A 141 12.37 10.63 -6.07
CA ASN A 141 13.47 9.69 -5.85
C ASN A 141 14.40 9.59 -7.07
N HIS A 142 13.85 9.49 -8.28
CA HIS A 142 14.67 9.46 -9.49
C HIS A 142 15.42 10.77 -9.72
N LEU A 143 14.82 11.94 -9.41
CA LEU A 143 15.52 13.23 -9.46
C LEU A 143 16.63 13.32 -8.40
N ALA A 144 16.40 12.77 -7.19
CA ALA A 144 17.46 12.70 -6.17
C ALA A 144 18.64 11.85 -6.65
N ALA A 145 18.37 10.69 -7.26
CA ALA A 145 19.38 9.85 -7.85
C ALA A 145 20.13 10.58 -8.99
N LEU A 146 19.40 11.26 -9.88
CA LEU A 146 19.95 12.01 -11.00
C LEU A 146 20.92 13.12 -10.53
N ARG A 147 20.51 13.94 -9.55
CA ARG A 147 21.35 15.02 -8.99
C ARG A 147 22.68 14.51 -8.45
N ILE A 148 22.64 13.39 -7.71
CA ILE A 148 23.88 12.78 -7.19
C ILE A 148 24.76 12.32 -8.34
N ARG A 149 24.19 11.65 -9.35
CA ARG A 149 24.94 11.14 -10.51
C ARG A 149 25.54 12.26 -11.34
N GLU A 150 24.83 13.37 -11.52
CA GLU A 150 25.34 14.57 -12.20
C GLU A 150 26.53 15.18 -11.43
N GLN A 151 26.40 15.31 -10.10
CA GLN A 151 27.47 15.81 -9.24
C GLN A 151 28.74 14.95 -9.34
N TYR A 152 28.58 13.63 -9.44
CA TYR A 152 29.72 12.70 -9.52
C TYR A 152 30.08 12.29 -10.96
N LYS A 153 29.47 12.94 -11.97
CA LYS A 153 29.72 12.71 -13.41
C LYS A 153 29.54 11.24 -13.83
N ASP A 154 28.62 10.49 -13.17
CA ASP A 154 28.26 9.12 -13.52
C ASP A 154 27.38 9.12 -14.77
N GLN A 155 28.01 9.13 -15.95
CA GLN A 155 27.31 9.26 -17.24
C GLN A 155 26.33 8.10 -17.48
N GLU A 156 26.71 6.87 -17.14
CA GLU A 156 25.82 5.70 -17.25
C GLU A 156 24.61 5.83 -16.31
N GLY A 157 24.86 6.20 -15.08
CA GLY A 157 23.78 6.46 -14.12
C GLY A 157 22.87 7.62 -14.53
N ILE A 158 23.40 8.71 -15.06
CA ILE A 158 22.63 9.85 -15.58
C ILE A 158 21.68 9.37 -16.67
N ALA A 159 22.19 8.64 -17.69
CA ALA A 159 21.37 8.11 -18.76
C ALA A 159 20.26 7.18 -18.24
N ALA A 160 20.58 6.27 -17.31
CA ALA A 160 19.63 5.38 -16.68
C ALA A 160 18.56 6.13 -15.86
N SER A 161 18.95 7.17 -15.08
CA SER A 161 17.97 7.99 -14.33
C SER A 161 17.03 8.74 -15.24
N ARG A 162 17.53 9.30 -16.35
CA ARG A 162 16.70 9.98 -17.35
C ARG A 162 15.74 9.03 -18.03
N ALA A 163 16.17 7.82 -18.38
CA ALA A 163 15.29 6.79 -18.93
C ALA A 163 14.18 6.40 -17.94
N ASN A 164 14.50 6.23 -16.66
CA ASN A 164 13.49 5.92 -15.64
C ASN A 164 12.50 7.07 -15.43
N LEU A 165 12.99 8.32 -15.36
CA LEU A 165 12.12 9.50 -15.28
C LEU A 165 11.17 9.57 -16.48
N ALA A 166 11.68 9.25 -17.67
CA ALA A 166 10.89 9.25 -18.89
C ALA A 166 9.74 8.23 -18.80
N TRP A 167 9.99 7.02 -18.31
CA TRP A 167 8.94 6.02 -18.07
C TRP A 167 7.92 6.49 -17.04
N VAL A 168 8.36 7.05 -15.90
CA VAL A 168 7.43 7.58 -14.88
C VAL A 168 6.56 8.70 -15.43
N TYR A 169 7.14 9.63 -16.23
CA TYR A 169 6.37 10.69 -16.86
C TYR A 169 5.39 10.15 -17.92
N PHE A 170 5.75 9.07 -18.62
CA PHE A 170 4.85 8.41 -19.56
C PHE A 170 3.60 7.89 -18.85
N ASP A 171 3.77 7.11 -17.80
CA ASP A 171 2.67 6.54 -17.03
C ASP A 171 1.87 7.62 -16.27
N ASN A 172 2.53 8.71 -15.88
CA ASN A 172 1.87 9.90 -15.31
C ASN A 172 1.23 10.81 -16.37
N GLN A 173 1.15 10.38 -17.63
CA GLN A 173 0.54 11.10 -18.76
C GLN A 173 1.21 12.44 -19.14
N ASP A 174 2.39 12.76 -18.62
CA ASP A 174 3.20 13.93 -19.04
C ASP A 174 4.08 13.55 -20.26
N ILE A 175 3.41 13.36 -21.39
CA ILE A 175 4.02 12.87 -22.62
C ILE A 175 5.17 13.77 -23.10
N LYS A 176 5.04 15.08 -22.88
CA LYS A 176 6.09 16.06 -23.28
C LYS A 176 7.39 15.85 -22.53
N LYS A 177 7.33 15.72 -21.19
CA LYS A 177 8.53 15.44 -20.39
C LYS A 177 9.06 14.04 -20.63
N SER A 178 8.17 13.06 -20.84
CA SER A 178 8.55 11.70 -21.20
C SER A 178 9.40 11.69 -22.48
N GLU A 179 8.94 12.34 -23.57
CA GLU A 179 9.69 12.45 -24.83
C GLU A 179 11.05 13.13 -24.59
N GLN A 180 11.06 14.26 -23.86
CA GLN A 180 12.29 15.01 -23.60
C GLN A 180 13.33 14.17 -22.84
N TYR A 181 12.97 13.60 -21.68
CA TYR A 181 13.85 12.76 -20.89
C TYR A 181 14.28 11.50 -21.65
N GLY A 182 13.39 10.93 -22.47
CA GLY A 182 13.69 9.78 -23.33
C GLY A 182 14.75 10.09 -24.39
N LEU A 183 14.62 11.22 -25.08
CA LEU A 183 15.61 11.68 -26.05
C LEU A 183 16.95 12.00 -25.39
N ASP A 184 16.94 12.67 -24.25
CA ASP A 184 18.16 12.98 -23.49
C ASP A 184 18.88 11.69 -23.03
N ALA A 185 18.11 10.70 -22.58
CA ALA A 185 18.64 9.39 -22.21
C ALA A 185 19.25 8.66 -23.42
N LEU A 186 18.53 8.64 -24.54
CA LEU A 186 18.99 8.00 -25.80
C LEU A 186 20.29 8.60 -26.31
N ASN A 187 20.33 9.94 -26.39
CA ASN A 187 21.52 10.66 -26.89
C ASN A 187 22.74 10.38 -26.01
N LEU A 188 22.56 10.42 -24.68
CA LEU A 188 23.66 10.13 -23.76
C LEU A 188 24.08 8.66 -23.82
N ALA A 189 23.10 7.73 -23.86
CA ALA A 189 23.38 6.30 -23.94
C ALA A 189 24.14 5.90 -25.21
N LYS A 190 23.79 6.52 -26.37
CA LYS A 190 24.54 6.36 -27.63
C LYS A 190 25.98 6.90 -27.51
N LYS A 191 26.15 8.06 -26.86
CA LYS A 191 27.48 8.68 -26.66
C LYS A 191 28.41 7.82 -25.80
N ILE A 192 27.87 7.12 -24.80
CA ILE A 192 28.66 6.25 -23.90
C ILE A 192 28.73 4.80 -24.37
N ASP A 193 28.17 4.50 -25.53
CA ASP A 193 28.06 3.15 -26.12
C ASP A 193 27.47 2.10 -25.17
N ASN A 194 26.33 2.44 -24.53
CA ASN A 194 25.61 1.51 -23.64
C ASN A 194 24.34 0.99 -24.30
N PRO A 195 24.39 -0.19 -24.95
CA PRO A 195 23.27 -0.73 -25.72
C PRO A 195 22.05 -1.04 -24.86
N THR A 196 22.23 -1.37 -23.58
CA THR A 196 21.11 -1.68 -22.67
C THR A 196 20.27 -0.43 -22.42
N ILE A 197 20.89 0.72 -22.16
CA ILE A 197 20.17 1.99 -21.92
C ILE A 197 19.59 2.51 -23.23
N VAL A 198 20.31 2.34 -24.38
CA VAL A 198 19.81 2.70 -25.71
C VAL A 198 18.50 1.96 -25.99
N VAL A 199 18.47 0.64 -25.81
CA VAL A 199 17.25 -0.18 -26.00
C VAL A 199 16.12 0.30 -25.10
N ASN A 200 16.40 0.55 -23.82
CA ASN A 200 15.37 1.02 -22.88
C ASN A 200 14.79 2.39 -23.29
N ALA A 201 15.63 3.32 -23.72
CA ALA A 201 15.19 4.63 -24.16
C ALA A 201 14.41 4.57 -25.49
N LEU A 202 14.84 3.72 -26.43
CA LEU A 202 14.13 3.51 -27.69
C LEU A 202 12.75 2.88 -27.48
N GLN A 203 12.66 1.89 -26.60
CA GLN A 203 11.37 1.27 -26.23
C GLN A 203 10.38 2.26 -25.62
N LEU A 204 10.87 3.13 -24.73
CA LEU A 204 10.06 4.23 -24.21
C LEU A 204 9.59 5.16 -25.33
N LEU A 205 10.50 5.63 -26.18
CA LEU A 205 10.16 6.55 -27.27
C LEU A 205 9.20 5.90 -28.27
N ALA A 206 9.32 4.61 -28.53
CA ALA A 206 8.36 3.85 -29.33
C ALA A 206 6.96 3.90 -28.71
N ASN A 207 6.84 3.69 -27.38
CA ASN A 207 5.57 3.82 -26.68
C ASN A 207 5.01 5.24 -26.73
N VAL A 208 5.85 6.26 -26.49
CA VAL A 208 5.48 7.69 -26.59
C VAL A 208 4.96 8.02 -27.98
N TYR A 209 5.67 7.62 -29.03
CA TYR A 209 5.26 7.87 -30.40
C TYR A 209 4.04 7.07 -30.81
N GLY A 210 3.94 5.81 -30.39
CA GLY A 210 2.77 4.96 -30.62
C GLY A 210 1.50 5.55 -29.99
N SER A 211 1.59 5.96 -28.72
CA SER A 211 0.45 6.56 -28.00
C SER A 211 0.00 7.92 -28.55
N THR A 212 0.89 8.61 -29.27
CA THR A 212 0.60 9.91 -29.91
C THR A 212 0.28 9.77 -31.41
N GLY A 213 0.10 8.56 -31.93
CA GLY A 213 -0.23 8.30 -33.33
C GLY A 213 0.92 8.54 -34.31
N LYS A 214 2.14 8.77 -33.84
CA LYS A 214 3.34 8.97 -34.68
C LYS A 214 3.97 7.61 -35.03
N TYR A 215 3.20 6.74 -35.67
CA TYR A 215 3.56 5.33 -35.87
C TYR A 215 4.87 5.13 -36.63
N ASP A 216 5.17 5.96 -37.63
CA ASP A 216 6.44 5.85 -38.37
C ASP A 216 7.67 6.05 -37.44
N LYS A 217 7.59 7.01 -36.51
CA LYS A 217 8.66 7.21 -35.52
C LYS A 217 8.74 6.06 -34.52
N ALA A 218 7.59 5.53 -34.10
CA ALA A 218 7.54 4.37 -33.19
C ALA A 218 8.20 3.16 -33.86
N LEU A 219 7.80 2.83 -35.09
CA LEU A 219 8.37 1.73 -35.86
C LEU A 219 9.87 1.88 -36.06
N HIS A 220 10.36 3.11 -36.35
CA HIS A 220 11.81 3.36 -36.48
C HIS A 220 12.56 3.09 -35.17
N CYS A 221 12.02 3.49 -34.03
CA CYS A 221 12.61 3.17 -32.73
C CYS A 221 12.65 1.65 -32.46
N ASP A 222 11.58 0.94 -32.83
CA ASP A 222 11.52 -0.51 -32.66
C ASP A 222 12.47 -1.24 -33.62
N GLU A 223 12.61 -0.79 -34.88
CA GLU A 223 13.59 -1.31 -35.83
C GLU A 223 15.02 -1.16 -35.31
N GLU A 224 15.38 0.02 -34.78
CA GLU A 224 16.70 0.23 -34.16
C GLU A 224 16.86 -0.67 -32.91
N THR A 225 15.81 -0.83 -32.10
CA THR A 225 15.79 -1.76 -30.96
C THR A 225 16.05 -3.21 -31.41
N ILE A 226 15.45 -3.65 -32.50
CA ILE A 226 15.63 -5.01 -33.05
C ILE A 226 17.09 -5.22 -33.48
N VAL A 227 17.68 -4.25 -34.19
CA VAL A 227 19.07 -4.34 -34.63
C VAL A 227 20.01 -4.50 -33.45
N ILE A 228 19.87 -3.65 -32.43
CA ILE A 228 20.72 -3.68 -31.23
C ILE A 228 20.45 -4.98 -30.44
N SER A 229 19.20 -5.33 -30.24
CA SER A 229 18.83 -6.51 -29.45
C SER A 229 19.28 -7.80 -30.09
N ASN A 230 19.28 -7.92 -31.41
CA ASN A 230 19.86 -9.06 -32.14
C ASN A 230 21.37 -9.12 -31.93
N ARG A 231 22.06 -7.98 -32.04
CA ARG A 231 23.50 -7.89 -31.83
C ARG A 231 23.89 -8.33 -30.40
N GLU A 232 23.10 -7.90 -29.41
CA GLU A 232 23.37 -8.18 -27.99
C GLU A 232 22.76 -9.53 -27.51
N GLY A 233 22.06 -10.27 -28.35
CA GLY A 233 21.34 -11.48 -27.94
C GLY A 233 20.19 -11.23 -26.94
N ASN A 234 19.68 -10.00 -26.88
CA ASN A 234 18.62 -9.57 -25.96
C ASN A 234 17.23 -9.98 -26.47
N LYS A 235 16.87 -11.25 -26.24
CA LYS A 235 15.56 -11.79 -26.67
C LYS A 235 14.37 -11.02 -26.07
N ARG A 236 14.48 -10.53 -24.84
CA ARG A 236 13.40 -9.73 -24.21
C ARG A 236 13.24 -8.37 -24.90
N GLY A 237 14.34 -7.73 -25.29
CA GLY A 237 14.31 -6.52 -26.09
C GLY A 237 13.64 -6.72 -27.44
N LEU A 238 13.90 -7.86 -28.10
CA LEU A 238 13.24 -8.24 -29.35
C LEU A 238 11.74 -8.45 -29.17
N SER A 239 11.35 -9.22 -28.16
CA SER A 239 9.94 -9.47 -27.85
C SER A 239 9.16 -8.17 -27.65
N GLN A 240 9.71 -7.23 -26.89
CA GLN A 240 9.07 -5.93 -26.65
C GLN A 240 8.95 -5.10 -27.95
N ALA A 241 10.02 -5.02 -28.74
CA ALA A 241 9.99 -4.28 -30.00
C ALA A 241 8.96 -4.88 -30.99
N TYR A 242 8.93 -6.20 -31.15
CA TYR A 242 7.93 -6.85 -31.97
C TYR A 242 6.50 -6.61 -31.47
N SER A 243 6.28 -6.63 -30.15
CA SER A 243 4.98 -6.32 -29.55
C SER A 243 4.56 -4.88 -29.83
N ASN A 244 5.48 -3.91 -29.68
CA ASN A 244 5.20 -2.51 -30.01
C ASN A 244 4.88 -2.31 -31.50
N MET A 245 5.67 -2.93 -32.39
CA MET A 245 5.40 -2.90 -33.82
C MET A 245 4.03 -3.50 -34.16
N ALA A 246 3.69 -4.62 -33.53
CA ALA A 246 2.38 -5.24 -33.71
C ALA A 246 1.25 -4.30 -33.27
N ASN A 247 1.42 -3.59 -32.16
CA ASN A 247 0.45 -2.59 -31.70
C ASN A 247 0.33 -1.44 -32.71
N CYS A 248 1.44 -0.89 -33.19
CA CYS A 248 1.42 0.16 -34.23
C CYS A 248 0.70 -0.32 -35.49
N TYR A 249 1.02 -1.52 -35.99
CA TYR A 249 0.34 -2.06 -37.18
C TYR A 249 -1.15 -2.36 -36.91
N THR A 250 -1.52 -2.71 -35.70
CA THR A 250 -2.93 -2.90 -35.32
C THR A 250 -3.70 -1.58 -35.42
N GLU A 251 -3.15 -0.51 -34.85
CA GLU A 251 -3.75 0.83 -34.93
C GLU A 251 -3.82 1.36 -36.38
N MET A 252 -2.81 1.03 -37.18
CA MET A 252 -2.81 1.29 -38.65
C MET A 252 -3.74 0.38 -39.41
N LYS A 253 -4.44 -0.56 -38.78
CA LYS A 253 -5.34 -1.59 -39.38
C LYS A 253 -4.63 -2.55 -40.34
N LEU A 254 -3.32 -2.67 -40.22
CA LEU A 254 -2.50 -3.61 -41.00
C LEU A 254 -2.38 -4.95 -40.25
N TYR A 255 -3.52 -5.60 -40.03
CA TYR A 255 -3.66 -6.74 -39.12
C TYR A 255 -2.75 -7.92 -39.43
N ASP A 256 -2.51 -8.20 -40.72
CA ASP A 256 -1.65 -9.33 -41.13
C ASP A 256 -0.18 -9.09 -40.70
N LYS A 257 0.30 -7.84 -40.80
CA LYS A 257 1.61 -7.48 -40.27
C LYS A 257 1.65 -7.55 -38.74
N ALA A 258 0.60 -7.05 -38.11
CA ALA A 258 0.49 -7.13 -36.66
C ALA A 258 0.56 -8.58 -36.15
N LEU A 259 -0.18 -9.49 -36.79
CA LEU A 259 -0.15 -10.92 -36.49
C LEU A 259 1.24 -11.53 -36.73
N GLN A 260 1.91 -11.16 -37.81
CA GLN A 260 3.28 -11.63 -38.08
C GLN A 260 4.22 -11.30 -36.92
N TYR A 261 4.21 -10.06 -36.45
CA TYR A 261 5.06 -9.65 -35.33
C TYR A 261 4.64 -10.30 -33.99
N GLN A 262 3.34 -10.45 -33.74
CA GLN A 262 2.88 -11.17 -32.53
C GLN A 262 3.29 -12.65 -32.54
N HIS A 263 3.39 -13.28 -33.68
CA HIS A 263 3.92 -14.64 -33.78
C HIS A 263 5.43 -14.70 -33.49
N GLU A 264 6.20 -13.65 -33.84
CA GLU A 264 7.60 -13.57 -33.41
C GLU A 264 7.73 -13.39 -31.90
N VAL A 265 6.84 -12.59 -31.26
CA VAL A 265 6.75 -12.47 -29.79
C VAL A 265 6.48 -13.86 -29.19
N LEU A 266 5.48 -14.57 -29.72
CA LEU A 266 5.10 -15.89 -29.19
C LEU A 266 6.25 -16.88 -29.20
N LYS A 267 7.04 -16.94 -30.29
CA LYS A 267 8.24 -17.81 -30.36
C LYS A 267 9.25 -17.52 -29.24
N ILE A 268 9.39 -16.23 -28.88
CA ILE A 268 10.30 -15.82 -27.80
C ILE A 268 9.72 -16.21 -26.44
N ASP A 269 8.43 -16.00 -26.22
CA ASP A 269 7.76 -16.34 -24.96
C ASP A 269 7.76 -17.86 -24.72
N GLU A 270 7.55 -18.65 -25.77
CA GLU A 270 7.67 -20.12 -25.75
C GLU A 270 9.10 -20.58 -25.46
N PHE A 271 10.12 -19.90 -26.03
CA PHE A 271 11.52 -20.16 -25.72
C PHE A 271 11.85 -19.99 -24.23
N PHE A 272 11.25 -18.98 -23.57
CA PHE A 272 11.40 -18.78 -22.12
C PHE A 272 10.46 -19.64 -21.27
N ASN A 273 9.50 -20.32 -21.90
CA ASN A 273 8.42 -21.06 -21.23
C ASN A 273 7.67 -20.18 -20.20
N ASP A 274 7.50 -18.90 -20.53
CA ASP A 274 6.84 -17.91 -19.66
C ASP A 274 5.34 -17.90 -19.93
N LYS A 275 4.60 -18.76 -19.21
CA LYS A 275 3.16 -18.92 -19.39
C LYS A 275 2.37 -17.62 -19.25
N LYS A 276 2.86 -16.68 -18.44
CA LYS A 276 2.23 -15.37 -18.28
C LYS A 276 2.35 -14.55 -19.57
N GLN A 277 3.57 -14.46 -20.12
CA GLN A 277 3.81 -13.75 -21.38
C GLN A 277 3.09 -14.44 -22.56
N ILE A 278 3.11 -15.77 -22.59
CA ILE A 278 2.35 -16.54 -23.61
C ILE A 278 0.87 -16.17 -23.54
N SER A 279 0.27 -16.09 -22.33
CA SER A 279 -1.12 -15.67 -22.15
C SER A 279 -1.36 -14.26 -22.73
N ASP A 280 -0.48 -13.29 -22.42
CA ASP A 280 -0.60 -11.91 -22.93
C ASP A 280 -0.48 -11.87 -24.46
N THR A 281 0.46 -12.61 -25.02
CA THR A 281 0.62 -12.69 -26.49
C THR A 281 -0.59 -13.32 -27.16
N TYR A 282 -1.17 -14.38 -26.59
CA TYR A 282 -2.43 -14.98 -27.05
C TYR A 282 -3.59 -13.98 -26.97
N LEU A 283 -3.66 -13.19 -25.90
CA LEU A 283 -4.65 -12.12 -25.73
C LEU A 283 -4.51 -11.07 -26.84
N ASN A 284 -3.29 -10.62 -27.13
CA ASN A 284 -3.00 -9.63 -28.16
C ASN A 284 -3.37 -10.16 -29.55
N ILE A 285 -3.00 -11.40 -29.89
CA ILE A 285 -3.38 -12.03 -31.15
C ILE A 285 -4.91 -12.14 -31.26
N GLY A 286 -5.58 -12.56 -30.17
CA GLY A 286 -7.04 -12.60 -30.10
C GLY A 286 -7.68 -11.23 -30.30
N GLY A 287 -7.10 -10.18 -29.73
CA GLY A 287 -7.51 -8.78 -29.92
C GLY A 287 -7.39 -8.33 -31.38
N ILE A 288 -6.27 -8.64 -32.05
CA ILE A 288 -6.05 -8.32 -33.44
C ILE A 288 -7.10 -9.03 -34.33
N TYR A 289 -7.37 -10.33 -34.12
CA TYR A 289 -8.41 -11.04 -34.83
C TYR A 289 -9.81 -10.48 -34.55
N THR A 290 -10.05 -9.99 -33.34
CA THR A 290 -11.32 -9.32 -33.01
C THR A 290 -11.50 -8.05 -33.84
N GLN A 291 -10.47 -7.20 -33.91
CA GLN A 291 -10.50 -5.98 -34.75
C GLN A 291 -10.59 -6.29 -36.22
N LYS A 292 -9.95 -7.38 -36.67
CA LYS A 292 -10.05 -7.90 -38.04
C LYS A 292 -11.43 -8.50 -38.33
N LYS A 293 -12.29 -8.65 -37.31
CA LYS A 293 -13.61 -9.31 -37.36
C LYS A 293 -13.56 -10.81 -37.73
N ASP A 294 -12.41 -11.44 -37.53
CA ASP A 294 -12.27 -12.90 -37.64
C ASP A 294 -12.55 -13.51 -36.26
N PHE A 295 -13.81 -13.58 -35.92
CA PHE A 295 -14.28 -14.03 -34.63
C PHE A 295 -13.94 -15.51 -34.33
N SER A 296 -13.78 -16.34 -35.37
CA SER A 296 -13.40 -17.74 -35.18
C SER A 296 -11.98 -17.88 -34.61
N ASN A 297 -11.03 -17.22 -35.27
CA ASN A 297 -9.66 -17.19 -34.80
C ASN A 297 -9.53 -16.40 -33.49
N ALA A 298 -10.26 -15.28 -33.33
CA ALA A 298 -10.27 -14.53 -32.06
C ALA A 298 -10.64 -15.44 -30.88
N MET A 299 -11.74 -16.19 -30.98
CA MET A 299 -12.16 -17.11 -29.91
C MET A 299 -11.13 -18.20 -29.61
N LYS A 300 -10.48 -18.74 -30.65
CA LYS A 300 -9.43 -19.76 -30.47
C LYS A 300 -8.28 -19.23 -29.60
N TRP A 301 -7.75 -18.05 -29.98
CA TRP A 301 -6.63 -17.43 -29.32
C TRP A 301 -6.99 -16.93 -27.91
N LEU A 302 -8.16 -16.32 -27.73
CA LEU A 302 -8.63 -15.86 -26.43
C LEU A 302 -8.84 -17.01 -25.43
N LYS A 303 -9.39 -18.14 -25.87
CA LYS A 303 -9.49 -19.35 -25.04
C LYS A 303 -8.12 -19.90 -24.66
N GLY A 304 -7.16 -19.85 -25.59
CA GLY A 304 -5.77 -20.19 -25.30
C GLY A 304 -5.15 -19.27 -24.26
N SER A 305 -5.38 -17.95 -24.37
CA SER A 305 -4.95 -16.97 -23.38
C SER A 305 -5.49 -17.29 -21.98
N ILE A 306 -6.80 -17.57 -21.88
CA ILE A 306 -7.43 -17.95 -20.60
C ILE A 306 -6.74 -19.17 -19.98
N LYS A 307 -6.49 -20.22 -20.79
CA LYS A 307 -5.82 -21.44 -20.32
C LYS A 307 -4.44 -21.14 -19.71
N PHE A 308 -3.60 -20.40 -20.42
CA PHE A 308 -2.25 -20.05 -19.93
C PHE A 308 -2.30 -19.10 -18.73
N ALA A 309 -3.29 -18.18 -18.70
CA ALA A 309 -3.51 -17.30 -17.57
C ALA A 309 -3.95 -18.06 -16.30
N GLU A 310 -4.76 -19.11 -16.45
CA GLU A 310 -5.16 -19.99 -15.34
C GLU A 310 -3.98 -20.78 -14.82
N GLU A 311 -3.20 -21.40 -15.73
CA GLU A 311 -2.00 -22.17 -15.37
C GLU A 311 -0.93 -21.33 -14.65
N SER A 312 -0.81 -20.05 -15.02
CA SER A 312 0.15 -19.10 -14.41
C SER A 312 -0.44 -18.29 -13.25
N LYS A 313 -1.74 -18.47 -12.92
CA LYS A 313 -2.49 -17.66 -11.93
C LYS A 313 -2.51 -16.16 -12.26
N PHE A 314 -2.43 -15.82 -13.53
CA PHE A 314 -2.34 -14.45 -14.01
C PHE A 314 -3.74 -13.82 -14.16
N LYS A 315 -4.24 -13.20 -13.09
CA LYS A 315 -5.60 -12.64 -13.02
C LYS A 315 -5.88 -11.53 -14.04
N GLN A 316 -4.90 -10.69 -14.32
CA GLN A 316 -5.05 -9.62 -15.30
C GLN A 316 -5.25 -10.18 -16.72
N GLY A 317 -4.49 -11.21 -17.10
CA GLY A 317 -4.67 -11.92 -18.37
C GLY A 317 -6.05 -12.58 -18.46
N GLN A 318 -6.48 -13.28 -17.40
CA GLN A 318 -7.84 -13.85 -17.34
C GLN A 318 -8.90 -12.78 -17.58
N ARG A 319 -8.82 -11.65 -16.86
CA ARG A 319 -9.77 -10.54 -17.00
C ARG A 319 -9.80 -10.01 -18.45
N GLY A 320 -8.64 -9.69 -19.03
CA GLY A 320 -8.56 -9.17 -20.40
C GLY A 320 -9.12 -10.13 -21.43
N ALA A 321 -8.80 -11.43 -21.32
CA ALA A 321 -9.26 -12.43 -22.25
C ALA A 321 -10.77 -12.68 -22.15
N TRP A 322 -11.34 -12.74 -20.94
CA TRP A 322 -12.78 -12.87 -20.76
C TRP A 322 -13.55 -11.64 -21.26
N GLN A 323 -13.00 -10.43 -21.07
CA GLN A 323 -13.58 -9.19 -21.59
C GLN A 323 -13.68 -9.21 -23.11
N LEU A 324 -12.59 -9.51 -23.81
CA LEU A 324 -12.59 -9.59 -25.27
C LEU A 324 -13.48 -10.74 -25.78
N LEU A 325 -13.45 -11.88 -25.10
CA LEU A 325 -14.27 -13.03 -25.49
C LEU A 325 -15.76 -12.73 -25.36
N SER A 326 -16.17 -12.00 -24.32
CA SER A 326 -17.53 -11.51 -24.18
C SER A 326 -17.95 -10.61 -25.36
N SER A 327 -17.10 -9.64 -25.72
CA SER A 327 -17.34 -8.74 -26.87
C SER A 327 -17.40 -9.49 -28.21
N VAL A 328 -16.57 -10.52 -28.38
CA VAL A 328 -16.60 -11.38 -29.58
C VAL A 328 -17.91 -12.16 -29.70
N TYR A 329 -18.40 -12.75 -28.59
CA TYR A 329 -19.69 -13.45 -28.55
C TYR A 329 -20.85 -12.49 -28.83
N GLU A 330 -20.83 -11.30 -28.23
CA GLU A 330 -21.83 -10.26 -28.47
C GLU A 330 -21.86 -9.85 -29.92
N SER A 331 -20.71 -9.60 -30.55
CA SER A 331 -20.58 -9.25 -31.95
C SER A 331 -21.09 -10.35 -32.90
N LYS A 332 -21.11 -11.60 -32.44
CA LYS A 332 -21.69 -12.75 -33.16
C LYS A 332 -23.19 -12.94 -32.90
N GLY A 333 -23.80 -12.18 -32.02
CA GLY A 333 -25.18 -12.37 -31.56
C GLY A 333 -25.38 -13.56 -30.60
N ASP A 334 -24.30 -14.15 -30.10
CA ASP A 334 -24.35 -15.25 -29.12
C ASP A 334 -24.41 -14.68 -27.70
N TYR A 335 -25.54 -14.07 -27.38
CA TYR A 335 -25.74 -13.36 -26.09
C TYR A 335 -25.64 -14.28 -24.87
N LYS A 336 -25.97 -15.58 -25.05
CA LYS A 336 -25.83 -16.56 -23.95
C LYS A 336 -24.39 -16.73 -23.52
N ASN A 337 -23.50 -16.97 -24.49
CA ASN A 337 -22.07 -17.13 -24.22
C ASN A 337 -21.39 -15.78 -23.90
N ALA A 338 -21.90 -14.66 -24.47
CA ALA A 338 -21.46 -13.33 -24.09
C ALA A 338 -21.70 -13.04 -22.59
N LEU A 339 -22.92 -13.35 -22.09
CA LEU A 339 -23.25 -13.18 -20.69
C LEU A 339 -22.38 -14.07 -19.77
N ALA A 340 -22.18 -15.34 -20.13
CA ALA A 340 -21.32 -16.24 -19.38
C ALA A 340 -19.85 -15.75 -19.33
N ALA A 341 -19.33 -15.27 -20.45
CA ALA A 341 -17.98 -14.69 -20.52
C ALA A 341 -17.88 -13.39 -19.71
N HIS A 342 -18.94 -12.56 -19.73
CA HIS A 342 -19.00 -11.33 -18.93
C HIS A 342 -19.03 -11.63 -17.44
N GLN A 343 -19.75 -12.65 -17.00
CA GLN A 343 -19.71 -13.09 -15.59
C GLN A 343 -18.30 -13.50 -15.16
N LYS A 344 -17.59 -14.24 -16.02
CA LYS A 344 -16.18 -14.63 -15.78
C LYS A 344 -15.25 -13.42 -15.76
N TYR A 345 -15.47 -12.44 -16.61
CA TYR A 345 -14.76 -11.16 -16.57
C TYR A 345 -14.99 -10.43 -15.22
N GLN A 346 -16.24 -10.39 -14.74
CA GLN A 346 -16.54 -9.77 -13.44
C GLN A 346 -15.87 -10.52 -12.30
N GLU A 347 -15.94 -11.86 -12.25
CA GLU A 347 -15.24 -12.68 -11.26
C GLU A 347 -13.73 -12.40 -11.24
N ALA A 348 -13.10 -12.36 -12.42
CA ALA A 348 -11.67 -12.06 -12.54
C ALA A 348 -11.33 -10.61 -12.12
N SER A 349 -12.22 -9.66 -12.40
CA SER A 349 -12.06 -8.25 -12.02
C SER A 349 -12.13 -8.07 -10.50
N VAL A 350 -13.10 -8.70 -9.85
CA VAL A 350 -13.22 -8.69 -8.38
C VAL A 350 -11.99 -9.36 -7.73
N ALA A 351 -11.56 -10.50 -8.27
CA ALA A 351 -10.37 -11.18 -7.77
C ALA A 351 -9.09 -10.32 -7.89
N LEU A 352 -8.97 -9.54 -8.97
CA LEU A 352 -7.85 -8.63 -9.18
C LEU A 352 -7.89 -7.44 -8.21
N VAL A 353 -9.08 -6.84 -8.01
CA VAL A 353 -9.27 -5.74 -7.04
C VAL A 353 -8.95 -6.20 -5.63
N ASN A 354 -9.39 -7.40 -5.24
CA ASN A 354 -9.08 -7.96 -3.93
C ASN A 354 -7.57 -8.21 -3.76
N GLU A 355 -6.89 -8.70 -4.79
CA GLU A 355 -5.44 -8.90 -4.77
C GLU A 355 -4.69 -7.55 -4.63
N GLN A 356 -5.09 -6.55 -5.39
CA GLN A 356 -4.54 -5.19 -5.30
C GLN A 356 -4.82 -4.53 -3.95
N SER A 357 -6.03 -4.68 -3.43
CA SER A 357 -6.40 -4.18 -2.10
C SER A 357 -5.59 -4.84 -1.00
N ASN A 358 -5.43 -6.17 -1.04
CA ASN A 358 -4.60 -6.89 -0.09
C ASN A 358 -3.13 -6.47 -0.17
N ALA A 359 -2.60 -6.25 -1.37
CA ALA A 359 -1.24 -5.73 -1.56
C ALA A 359 -1.11 -4.31 -0.99
N GLN A 360 -2.10 -3.43 -1.21
CA GLN A 360 -2.11 -2.08 -0.63
C GLN A 360 -2.20 -2.10 0.89
N ILE A 361 -3.03 -2.99 1.46
CA ILE A 361 -3.14 -3.16 2.92
C ILE A 361 -1.81 -3.67 3.50
N ALA A 362 -1.20 -4.67 2.89
CA ALA A 362 0.12 -5.17 3.30
C ALA A 362 1.19 -4.07 3.23
N HIS A 363 1.15 -3.25 2.17
CA HIS A 363 2.01 -2.09 2.01
C HIS A 363 1.79 -1.05 3.10
N MET A 364 0.53 -0.66 3.37
CA MET A 364 0.22 0.29 4.44
C MET A 364 0.67 -0.22 5.81
N ASN A 365 0.50 -1.50 6.07
CA ASN A 365 0.96 -2.12 7.30
C ASN A 365 2.49 -2.11 7.41
N ALA A 366 3.21 -2.42 6.33
CA ALA A 366 4.67 -2.37 6.28
C ALA A 366 5.20 -0.92 6.45
N HIS A 367 4.53 0.04 5.83
CA HIS A 367 4.85 1.47 5.98
C HIS A 367 4.60 1.93 7.43
N TYR A 368 3.46 1.58 8.01
CA TYR A 368 3.12 1.89 9.41
C TYR A 368 4.14 1.30 10.40
N GLU A 369 4.53 0.05 10.21
CA GLU A 369 5.57 -0.60 11.02
C GLU A 369 6.94 0.10 10.88
N THR A 370 7.27 0.56 9.68
CA THR A 370 8.51 1.28 9.40
C THR A 370 8.48 2.67 10.06
N GLU A 371 7.36 3.38 9.93
CA GLU A 371 7.16 4.69 10.53
C GLU A 371 7.19 4.62 12.06
N LYS A 372 6.58 3.58 12.66
CA LYS A 372 6.63 3.31 14.09
C LYS A 372 8.06 3.02 14.58
N LYS A 373 8.83 2.25 13.81
CA LYS A 373 10.26 2.02 14.09
C LYS A 373 11.07 3.30 13.96
N GLU A 374 10.80 4.14 12.98
CA GLU A 374 11.48 5.43 12.84
C GLU A 374 11.13 6.40 13.98
N GLN A 375 9.88 6.42 14.44
CA GLN A 375 9.48 7.19 15.61
C GLN A 375 10.20 6.70 16.87
N THR A 376 10.34 5.39 17.06
CA THR A 376 11.09 4.80 18.17
C THR A 376 12.59 5.13 18.09
N ILE A 377 13.17 5.08 16.89
CA ILE A 377 14.57 5.49 16.65
C ILE A 377 14.74 6.99 16.90
N LYS A 378 13.76 7.82 16.52
CA LYS A 378 13.76 9.27 16.82
C LYS A 378 13.70 9.53 18.32
N LEU A 379 12.90 8.76 19.07
CA LEU A 379 12.83 8.84 20.55
C LEU A 379 14.16 8.47 21.20
N LEU A 380 14.74 7.35 20.82
CA LEU A 380 16.06 6.90 21.30
C LEU A 380 17.18 7.86 20.95
N ASN A 381 17.14 8.43 19.74
CA ASN A 381 18.10 9.46 19.34
C ASN A 381 17.90 10.77 20.12
N LYS A 382 16.67 11.09 20.51
CA LYS A 382 16.35 12.24 21.35
C LYS A 382 16.88 12.06 22.78
N GLU A 383 16.77 10.86 23.36
CA GLU A 383 17.37 10.50 24.64
C GLU A 383 18.90 10.55 24.58
N ASN A 384 19.50 9.99 23.55
CA ASN A 384 20.96 10.07 23.33
C ASN A 384 21.44 11.52 23.11
N THR A 385 20.58 12.36 22.50
CA THR A 385 20.91 13.78 22.29
C THR A 385 20.81 14.56 23.60
N ILE A 386 19.85 14.25 24.44
CA ILE A 386 19.73 14.84 25.79
C ILE A 386 20.93 14.48 26.68
N GLN A 387 21.42 13.24 26.62
CA GLN A 387 22.65 12.84 27.30
C GLN A 387 23.90 13.57 26.73
N LYS A 388 23.98 13.78 25.42
CA LYS A 388 25.06 14.55 24.80
C LYS A 388 24.97 16.05 25.09
N LEU A 389 23.74 16.59 25.29
CA LEU A 389 23.54 17.99 25.67
C LEU A 389 24.00 18.30 27.08
N SER A 390 23.99 17.32 28.00
CA SER A 390 24.56 17.48 29.33
C SER A 390 26.09 17.64 29.32
N ILE A 391 26.74 17.09 28.28
CA ILE A 391 28.21 17.17 28.10
C ILE A 391 28.61 18.45 27.36
N ASN A 392 27.67 19.09 26.61
CA ASN A 392 28.00 20.23 25.75
C ASN A 392 27.68 21.61 26.33
N LYS A 393 27.34 21.72 27.64
CA LYS A 393 27.14 23.03 28.28
C LYS A 393 28.36 23.96 28.22
N GLN A 394 29.56 23.43 27.96
CA GLN A 394 30.79 24.23 27.80
C GLN A 394 31.00 24.81 26.38
N LYS A 395 30.27 24.33 25.36
CA LYS A 395 30.40 24.89 23.97
C LYS A 395 29.41 26.02 23.66
N THR A 396 28.53 26.35 24.59
CA THR A 396 27.42 27.29 24.39
C THR A 396 27.84 28.75 24.23
N THR A 397 29.01 29.13 24.77
CA THR A 397 29.47 30.53 24.69
C THR A 397 29.87 30.94 23.23
N ILE A 398 30.39 30.01 22.46
CA ILE A 398 30.78 30.27 21.06
C ILE A 398 29.54 30.30 20.16
N SER A 399 28.51 29.48 20.48
CA SER A 399 27.27 29.45 19.72
C SER A 399 26.42 30.72 19.86
N ILE A 400 26.56 31.46 20.97
CA ILE A 400 25.82 32.70 21.19
C ILE A 400 26.29 33.81 20.24
N ILE A 401 27.59 33.90 19.97
CA ILE A 401 28.16 34.91 19.06
C ILE A 401 27.75 34.61 17.60
N VAL A 402 27.79 33.32 17.22
CA VAL A 402 27.31 32.87 15.88
C VAL A 402 25.78 33.06 15.77
N GLY A 403 25.06 32.87 16.87
CA GLY A 403 23.62 33.10 16.94
C GLY A 403 23.20 34.53 16.68
N LEU A 404 23.97 35.52 17.13
CA LEU A 404 23.68 36.95 16.88
C LEU A 404 23.86 37.35 15.41
N VAL A 405 24.84 36.76 14.72
CA VAL A 405 25.01 36.99 13.28
C VAL A 405 23.93 36.30 12.46
N LEU A 406 23.50 35.10 12.88
CA LEU A 406 22.38 34.39 12.28
C LEU A 406 21.01 35.07 12.50
N VAL A 407 20.81 35.73 13.66
CA VAL A 407 19.59 36.49 13.94
C VAL A 407 19.40 37.64 12.94
N ALA A 408 20.48 38.34 12.54
CA ALA A 408 20.43 39.39 11.51
C ALA A 408 20.04 38.81 10.13
N PHE A 409 20.52 37.61 9.80
CA PHE A 409 20.17 36.92 8.55
C PHE A 409 18.75 36.34 8.60
N VAL A 410 18.34 35.83 9.77
CA VAL A 410 16.98 35.30 9.98
C VAL A 410 15.93 36.41 9.95
N MET A 411 16.24 37.62 10.44
CA MET A 411 15.33 38.76 10.35
C MET A 411 15.01 39.16 8.91
N THR A 412 15.98 39.11 8.03
CA THR A 412 15.76 39.33 6.58
C THR A 412 14.99 38.19 5.92
N ALA A 413 15.28 36.93 6.30
CA ALA A 413 14.55 35.75 5.82
C ALA A 413 13.12 35.64 6.40
N LEU A 414 12.90 36.13 7.64
CA LEU A 414 11.59 36.14 8.28
C LEU A 414 10.62 37.12 7.61
N VAL A 415 11.11 38.28 7.11
CA VAL A 415 10.28 39.21 6.33
C VAL A 415 9.86 38.57 5.00
N TYR A 416 10.76 37.84 4.35
CA TYR A 416 10.44 37.10 3.13
C TYR A 416 9.50 35.89 3.40
N ASN A 417 9.76 35.12 4.48
CA ASN A 417 8.92 33.98 4.86
C ASN A 417 7.59 34.39 5.53
N ARG A 418 7.48 35.59 6.11
CA ARG A 418 6.24 36.08 6.71
C ARG A 418 5.07 36.12 5.71
N ASN A 419 5.34 36.46 4.45
CA ASN A 419 4.33 36.43 3.39
C ASN A 419 4.00 35.01 2.95
N LYS A 420 4.98 34.10 2.98
CA LYS A 420 4.81 32.69 2.62
C LYS A 420 4.15 31.88 3.76
N LEU A 421 4.43 32.25 5.01
CA LEU A 421 3.78 31.67 6.18
C LEU A 421 2.32 32.11 6.34
N LYS A 422 1.97 33.35 5.95
CA LYS A 422 0.56 33.79 5.88
C LYS A 422 -0.24 32.92 4.92
N GLN A 423 0.30 32.59 3.78
CA GLN A 423 -0.36 31.70 2.81
C GLN A 423 -0.43 30.24 3.34
N LYS A 424 0.64 29.75 4.00
CA LYS A 424 0.64 28.39 4.59
C LYS A 424 -0.28 28.29 5.80
N ALA A 425 -0.34 29.33 6.65
CA ALA A 425 -1.24 29.35 7.80
C ALA A 425 -2.72 29.39 7.37
N GLN A 426 -3.04 30.11 6.28
CA GLN A 426 -4.38 30.06 5.69
C GLN A 426 -4.73 28.67 5.15
N LEU A 427 -3.77 27.99 4.51
CA LEU A 427 -3.95 26.64 4.01
C LEU A 427 -4.08 25.62 5.15
N GLN A 428 -3.26 25.76 6.20
CA GLN A 428 -3.36 24.89 7.39
C GLN A 428 -4.67 25.10 8.16
N THR A 429 -5.15 26.33 8.27
CA THR A 429 -6.44 26.60 8.90
C THR A 429 -7.60 26.01 8.08
N GLN A 430 -7.48 25.99 6.76
CA GLN A 430 -8.44 25.30 5.89
C GLN A 430 -8.36 23.77 6.06
N LEU A 431 -7.15 23.21 6.17
CA LEU A 431 -6.95 21.77 6.39
C LEU A 431 -7.46 21.31 7.76
N ILE A 432 -7.21 22.09 8.83
CA ILE A 432 -7.73 21.80 10.17
C ILE A 432 -9.26 21.83 10.17
N LYS A 433 -9.86 22.87 9.58
CA LYS A 433 -11.32 22.95 9.42
C LYS A 433 -11.88 21.78 8.60
N HIS A 434 -11.13 21.34 7.59
CA HIS A 434 -11.55 20.19 6.79
C HIS A 434 -11.41 18.88 7.58
N GLN A 435 -10.38 18.75 8.39
CA GLN A 435 -10.15 17.58 9.24
C GLN A 435 -11.17 17.50 10.39
N GLU A 436 -11.50 18.64 11.03
CA GLU A 436 -12.58 18.73 12.01
C GLU A 436 -13.94 18.38 11.39
N SER A 437 -14.19 18.88 10.17
CA SER A 437 -15.42 18.55 9.42
C SER A 437 -15.48 17.07 9.06
N MET A 438 -14.36 16.47 8.65
CA MET A 438 -14.29 15.02 8.37
C MET A 438 -14.47 14.18 9.64
N THR A 439 -13.83 14.55 10.75
CA THR A 439 -13.98 13.83 12.02
C THR A 439 -15.43 13.90 12.49
N LYS A 440 -16.05 15.06 12.39
CA LYS A 440 -17.47 15.24 12.66
C LYS A 440 -18.33 14.34 11.79
N ALA A 441 -18.09 14.34 10.48
CA ALA A 441 -18.86 13.53 9.54
C ALA A 441 -18.72 12.01 9.82
N VAL A 442 -17.54 11.56 10.21
CA VAL A 442 -17.29 10.15 10.57
C VAL A 442 -18.03 9.77 11.86
N LEU A 443 -17.98 10.63 12.88
CA LEU A 443 -18.67 10.38 14.15
C LEU A 443 -20.20 10.42 13.96
N ASP A 444 -20.70 11.37 13.16
CA ASP A 444 -22.13 11.46 12.82
C ASP A 444 -22.58 10.22 12.01
N ALA A 445 -21.74 9.74 11.07
CA ALA A 445 -22.01 8.54 10.30
C ALA A 445 -22.00 7.28 11.17
N GLU A 446 -21.03 7.16 12.10
CA GLU A 446 -20.98 6.05 13.07
C GLU A 446 -22.24 6.01 13.94
N GLU A 447 -22.67 7.16 14.44
CA GLU A 447 -23.86 7.23 15.29
C GLU A 447 -25.14 6.98 14.47
N HIS A 448 -25.17 7.43 13.21
CA HIS A 448 -26.29 7.14 12.30
C HIS A 448 -26.39 5.64 11.99
N GLU A 449 -25.25 5.01 11.71
CA GLU A 449 -25.21 3.57 11.45
C GLU A 449 -25.58 2.74 12.68
N ARG A 450 -25.13 3.14 13.87
CA ARG A 450 -25.55 2.50 15.13
C ARG A 450 -27.06 2.62 15.36
N LYS A 451 -27.65 3.78 15.06
CA LYS A 451 -29.10 3.98 15.12
C LYS A 451 -29.83 3.07 14.14
N ARG A 452 -29.31 2.95 12.90
CA ARG A 452 -29.89 2.10 11.88
C ARG A 452 -29.83 0.63 12.32
N ILE A 453 -28.66 0.16 12.75
CA ILE A 453 -28.49 -1.23 13.21
C ILE A 453 -29.40 -1.52 14.42
N ALA A 454 -29.50 -0.59 15.36
CA ALA A 454 -30.37 -0.76 16.52
C ALA A 454 -31.86 -0.85 16.15
N ALA A 455 -32.29 -0.02 15.18
CA ALA A 455 -33.64 -0.08 14.64
C ALA A 455 -33.89 -1.41 13.89
N ASP A 456 -32.96 -1.83 13.02
CA ASP A 456 -33.03 -3.08 12.28
C ASP A 456 -33.08 -4.30 13.23
N LEU A 457 -32.30 -4.28 14.31
CA LEU A 457 -32.33 -5.31 15.34
C LEU A 457 -33.65 -5.31 16.12
N HIS A 458 -34.15 -4.12 16.49
CA HIS A 458 -35.40 -4.02 17.25
C HIS A 458 -36.60 -4.40 16.39
N ASP A 459 -36.72 -3.83 15.17
CA ASP A 459 -37.91 -3.97 14.32
C ASP A 459 -37.87 -5.24 13.45
N GLY A 460 -36.66 -5.70 13.07
CA GLY A 460 -36.48 -6.93 12.32
C GLY A 460 -36.35 -8.14 13.24
N VAL A 461 -35.19 -8.27 13.86
CA VAL A 461 -34.84 -9.49 14.63
C VAL A 461 -35.68 -9.60 15.90
N GLY A 462 -35.91 -8.48 16.59
CA GLY A 462 -36.72 -8.46 17.82
C GLY A 462 -38.17 -8.84 17.57
N GLN A 463 -38.79 -8.39 16.46
CA GLN A 463 -40.14 -8.77 16.07
C GLN A 463 -40.22 -10.23 15.62
N LEU A 464 -39.19 -10.71 14.86
CA LEU A 464 -39.13 -12.12 14.46
C LEU A 464 -39.07 -13.06 15.67
N PHE A 465 -38.19 -12.78 16.63
CA PHE A 465 -38.13 -13.58 17.86
C PHE A 465 -39.39 -13.47 18.68
N SER A 466 -40.06 -12.33 18.73
CA SER A 466 -41.34 -12.15 19.40
C SER A 466 -42.45 -12.98 18.71
N ALA A 467 -42.46 -13.02 17.38
CA ALA A 467 -43.36 -13.86 16.60
C ALA A 467 -43.07 -15.36 16.80
N VAL A 468 -41.78 -15.75 16.81
CA VAL A 468 -41.38 -17.14 17.12
C VAL A 468 -41.80 -17.53 18.51
N LYS A 469 -41.60 -16.66 19.52
CA LYS A 469 -42.06 -16.89 20.90
C LYS A 469 -43.58 -17.09 20.97
N MET A 470 -44.33 -16.22 20.27
CA MET A 470 -45.78 -16.29 20.24
C MET A 470 -46.28 -17.56 19.56
N ASN A 471 -45.67 -17.96 18.45
CA ASN A 471 -46.01 -19.19 17.74
C ASN A 471 -45.64 -20.43 18.53
N LEU A 472 -44.49 -20.44 19.21
CA LEU A 472 -44.08 -21.53 20.08
C LEU A 472 -45.00 -21.63 21.30
N ASN A 473 -45.40 -20.53 21.94
CA ASN A 473 -46.37 -20.52 23.00
C ASN A 473 -47.73 -21.13 22.54
N GLY A 474 -48.20 -20.68 21.38
CA GLY A 474 -49.43 -21.21 20.82
C GLY A 474 -49.36 -22.71 20.45
N LEU A 475 -48.18 -23.18 20.05
CA LEU A 475 -47.90 -24.60 19.83
C LEU A 475 -47.86 -25.37 21.17
N PHE A 476 -47.22 -24.79 22.17
CA PHE A 476 -47.10 -25.36 23.50
C PHE A 476 -48.46 -25.55 24.18
N GLU A 477 -49.39 -24.59 24.05
CA GLU A 477 -50.75 -24.67 24.59
C GLU A 477 -51.65 -25.68 23.87
N ARG A 478 -51.31 -26.06 22.63
CA ARG A 478 -52.13 -26.94 21.79
C ARG A 478 -51.60 -28.36 21.66
N THR A 479 -50.34 -28.60 22.11
CA THR A 479 -49.67 -29.89 21.94
C THR A 479 -49.58 -30.61 23.28
N GLU A 480 -50.17 -31.79 23.39
CA GLU A 480 -49.92 -32.71 24.51
C GLU A 480 -48.58 -33.42 24.26
N PHE A 481 -47.67 -33.33 25.20
CA PHE A 481 -46.38 -34.00 25.15
C PHE A 481 -46.43 -35.33 25.91
N PRO A 482 -46.58 -36.48 25.23
CA PRO A 482 -46.72 -37.78 25.89
C PRO A 482 -45.39 -38.23 26.55
N ARG A 483 -44.25 -37.70 26.15
CA ARG A 483 -42.95 -38.02 26.73
C ARG A 483 -42.39 -36.79 27.50
N GLN A 484 -41.90 -37.06 28.69
CA GLN A 484 -41.32 -36.02 29.55
C GLN A 484 -40.09 -35.33 28.91
N GLU A 485 -39.36 -36.08 28.08
CA GLU A 485 -38.18 -35.56 27.33
C GLU A 485 -38.60 -34.52 26.26
N ASP A 486 -39.68 -34.77 25.54
CA ASP A 486 -40.20 -33.85 24.52
C ASP A 486 -40.72 -32.55 25.15
N ARG A 487 -41.36 -32.67 26.31
CA ARG A 487 -41.78 -31.51 27.11
C ARG A 487 -40.58 -30.68 27.59
N PHE A 488 -39.55 -31.34 28.14
CA PHE A 488 -38.35 -30.68 28.60
C PHE A 488 -37.61 -29.97 27.44
N LEU A 489 -37.54 -30.63 26.26
CA LEU A 489 -36.91 -30.02 25.07
C LEU A 489 -37.70 -28.78 24.61
N ALA A 490 -39.01 -28.84 24.63
CA ALA A 490 -39.89 -27.74 24.26
C ALA A 490 -39.78 -26.57 25.27
N GLU A 491 -39.75 -26.83 26.57
CA GLU A 491 -39.54 -25.83 27.63
C GLU A 491 -38.17 -25.19 27.52
N ASN A 492 -37.14 -25.99 27.25
CA ASN A 492 -35.77 -25.47 27.04
C ASN A 492 -35.65 -24.62 25.77
N THR A 493 -36.31 -25.03 24.69
CA THR A 493 -36.36 -24.24 23.45
C THR A 493 -37.05 -22.90 23.69
N MET A 494 -38.16 -22.90 24.47
CA MET A 494 -38.84 -21.67 24.84
C MET A 494 -37.94 -20.72 25.67
N ALA A 495 -37.24 -21.27 26.65
CA ALA A 495 -36.30 -20.52 27.48
C ALA A 495 -35.18 -19.89 26.63
N LEU A 496 -34.61 -20.65 25.67
CA LEU A 496 -33.60 -20.15 24.74
C LEU A 496 -34.12 -19.02 23.84
N VAL A 497 -35.36 -19.15 23.33
CA VAL A 497 -35.98 -18.07 22.53
C VAL A 497 -36.25 -16.85 23.40
N GLU A 498 -36.67 -17.02 24.64
CA GLU A 498 -36.90 -15.92 25.57
C GLU A 498 -35.61 -15.19 25.95
N GLU A 499 -34.55 -15.94 26.19
CA GLU A 499 -33.22 -15.42 26.44
C GLU A 499 -32.68 -14.67 25.21
N SER A 500 -32.86 -15.26 24.02
CA SER A 500 -32.47 -14.60 22.75
C SER A 500 -33.25 -13.30 22.51
N CYS A 501 -34.57 -13.29 22.79
CA CYS A 501 -35.38 -12.07 22.74
C CYS A 501 -34.84 -10.98 23.67
N LYS A 502 -34.48 -11.39 24.89
CA LYS A 502 -33.96 -10.49 25.92
C LYS A 502 -32.58 -9.93 25.48
N GLU A 503 -31.74 -10.80 24.96
CA GLU A 503 -30.40 -10.45 24.54
C GLU A 503 -30.40 -9.48 23.31
N VAL A 504 -31.21 -9.78 22.29
CA VAL A 504 -31.40 -8.87 21.13
C VAL A 504 -31.95 -7.52 21.58
N ARG A 505 -32.87 -7.47 22.52
CA ARG A 505 -33.43 -6.23 23.05
C ARG A 505 -32.38 -5.44 23.84
N VAL A 506 -31.51 -6.11 24.63
CA VAL A 506 -30.42 -5.50 25.35
C VAL A 506 -29.40 -4.90 24.38
N ILE A 507 -28.99 -5.66 23.35
CA ILE A 507 -28.03 -5.20 22.33
C ILE A 507 -28.61 -3.98 21.58
N SER A 508 -29.88 -4.08 21.11
CA SER A 508 -30.52 -2.95 20.43
C SER A 508 -30.55 -1.68 21.30
N HIS A 509 -30.94 -1.82 22.57
CA HIS A 509 -30.95 -0.71 23.51
C HIS A 509 -29.57 -0.16 23.85
N GLN A 510 -28.54 -1.00 23.89
CA GLN A 510 -27.15 -0.54 24.08
C GLN A 510 -26.63 0.25 22.89
N MET A 511 -27.12 -0.07 21.69
CA MET A 511 -26.74 0.62 20.46
C MET A 511 -27.48 1.96 20.25
N MET A 512 -28.65 2.17 20.87
CA MET A 512 -29.53 3.32 20.62
C MET A 512 -29.83 4.12 21.92
N PRO A 513 -28.88 4.94 22.40
CA PRO A 513 -29.14 5.74 23.60
C PRO A 513 -30.14 6.89 23.36
N ASN A 514 -30.32 7.32 22.10
CA ASN A 514 -31.12 8.52 21.79
C ASN A 514 -32.65 8.36 21.94
N MET A 515 -33.18 7.17 22.18
CA MET A 515 -34.56 7.05 22.65
C MET A 515 -34.72 7.47 24.13
N LEU A 516 -33.60 7.55 24.84
CA LEU A 516 -33.52 7.83 26.27
C LEU A 516 -33.17 9.31 26.55
N LEU A 517 -32.42 9.99 25.66
CA LEU A 517 -31.97 11.40 25.84
C LEU A 517 -33.13 12.44 25.82
N ARG A 518 -34.36 12.01 26.09
CA ARG A 518 -35.47 12.92 26.41
C ARG A 518 -35.37 13.46 27.83
N SER A 519 -34.71 12.74 28.71
CA SER A 519 -34.66 13.02 30.16
C SER A 519 -33.34 13.62 30.64
N GLY A 520 -32.32 13.72 29.76
CA GLY A 520 -31.00 14.30 30.02
C GLY A 520 -29.95 13.28 30.48
N LEU A 521 -28.66 13.62 30.29
CA LEU A 521 -27.51 12.74 30.54
C LEU A 521 -27.52 12.03 31.90
N ALA A 522 -27.81 12.75 32.96
CA ALA A 522 -27.83 12.22 34.33
C ALA A 522 -28.93 11.14 34.52
N SER A 523 -30.12 11.39 33.98
CA SER A 523 -31.25 10.45 34.06
C SER A 523 -30.98 9.20 33.23
N ASP A 524 -30.40 9.35 32.06
CA ASP A 524 -30.14 8.25 31.16
C ASP A 524 -28.99 7.35 31.63
N LEU A 525 -27.97 7.93 32.25
CA LEU A 525 -26.92 7.18 32.94
C LEU A 525 -27.48 6.40 34.14
N LYS A 526 -28.38 7.02 34.88
CA LYS A 526 -29.05 6.32 35.99
C LYS A 526 -29.82 5.13 35.47
N SER A 527 -30.61 5.29 34.42
CA SER A 527 -31.36 4.20 33.77
C SER A 527 -30.46 3.10 33.17
N PHE A 528 -29.25 3.47 32.70
CA PHE A 528 -28.24 2.52 32.25
C PHE A 528 -27.66 1.71 33.40
N ILE A 529 -27.33 2.37 34.52
CA ILE A 529 -26.76 1.76 35.71
C ILE A 529 -27.75 0.80 36.38
N GLU A 530 -29.04 1.14 36.46
CA GLU A 530 -30.08 0.29 37.03
C GLU A 530 -30.29 -1.04 36.29
N LYS A 531 -29.77 -1.16 35.05
CA LYS A 531 -29.83 -2.41 34.25
C LYS A 531 -28.59 -3.29 34.46
N ILE A 532 -27.58 -2.82 35.20
CA ILE A 532 -26.38 -3.59 35.50
C ILE A 532 -26.65 -4.44 36.76
N ASP A 533 -26.19 -5.68 36.72
CA ASP A 533 -26.39 -6.64 37.81
C ASP A 533 -25.71 -6.13 39.11
N ALA A 534 -26.52 -5.71 40.04
CA ALA A 534 -26.07 -5.10 41.31
C ALA A 534 -25.34 -6.10 42.24
N ASP A 535 -25.54 -7.42 42.03
CA ASP A 535 -24.85 -8.46 42.79
C ASP A 535 -23.39 -8.61 42.36
N LYS A 536 -23.04 -8.17 41.15
CA LYS A 536 -21.70 -8.25 40.62
C LYS A 536 -20.90 -6.95 40.78
N LEU A 537 -21.56 -5.79 40.66
CA LEU A 537 -20.88 -4.48 40.76
C LEU A 537 -21.86 -3.44 41.34
N LYS A 538 -21.54 -2.94 42.51
CA LYS A 538 -22.33 -1.86 43.13
C LYS A 538 -21.89 -0.51 42.53
N ILE A 539 -22.79 0.16 41.84
CA ILE A 539 -22.52 1.45 41.18
C ILE A 539 -23.26 2.56 41.93
N ASN A 540 -22.50 3.59 42.32
CA ASN A 540 -23.03 4.79 42.95
C ASN A 540 -22.88 5.96 41.97
N LEU A 541 -23.99 6.65 41.64
CA LEU A 541 -24.00 7.81 40.76
C LEU A 541 -24.44 9.03 41.52
N GLU A 542 -23.54 10.01 41.61
CA GLU A 542 -23.81 11.34 42.18
C GLU A 542 -23.82 12.37 41.06
N THR A 543 -24.88 13.18 40.97
CA THR A 543 -25.01 14.20 39.93
C THR A 543 -25.30 15.55 40.55
N SER A 544 -24.62 16.58 40.09
CA SER A 544 -24.81 17.95 40.57
C SER A 544 -24.70 18.98 39.42
N GLY A 545 -25.55 20.00 39.46
CA GLY A 545 -25.44 21.12 38.55
C GLY A 545 -26.20 20.97 37.22
N PHE A 546 -26.77 19.81 36.90
CA PHE A 546 -27.53 19.54 35.66
C PHE A 546 -28.92 20.19 35.69
N LYS A 547 -28.96 21.52 35.56
CA LYS A 547 -30.21 22.29 35.51
C LYS A 547 -30.61 22.59 34.07
N ASP A 548 -29.65 22.80 33.19
CA ASP A 548 -29.86 23.14 31.79
C ASP A 548 -29.53 21.93 30.91
N LYS A 549 -30.28 21.75 29.82
CA LYS A 549 -30.08 20.66 28.88
C LYS A 549 -28.81 20.95 28.06
N LEU A 550 -27.93 19.98 27.96
CA LEU A 550 -26.72 20.06 27.15
C LEU A 550 -27.06 20.01 25.66
N GLU A 551 -26.13 20.47 24.81
CA GLU A 551 -26.24 20.22 23.38
C GLU A 551 -26.30 18.70 23.11
N SER A 552 -27.23 18.27 22.27
CA SER A 552 -27.52 16.86 22.00
C SER A 552 -26.27 16.05 21.60
N ASN A 553 -25.32 16.69 20.90
CA ASN A 553 -24.06 16.06 20.50
C ASN A 553 -23.14 15.83 21.70
N VAL A 554 -23.01 16.85 22.57
CA VAL A 554 -22.18 16.77 23.80
C VAL A 554 -22.74 15.71 24.73
N GLU A 555 -24.05 15.71 24.91
CA GLU A 555 -24.77 14.76 25.73
C GLU A 555 -24.57 13.31 25.26
N THR A 556 -24.76 13.07 23.95
CA THR A 556 -24.57 11.77 23.34
C THR A 556 -23.12 11.28 23.48
N MET A 557 -22.15 12.16 23.21
CA MET A 557 -20.75 11.79 23.27
C MET A 557 -20.28 11.52 24.70
N LEU A 558 -20.67 12.34 25.66
CA LEU A 558 -20.39 12.12 27.09
C LEU A 558 -21.03 10.82 27.58
N TYR A 559 -22.27 10.57 27.20
CA TYR A 559 -22.94 9.31 27.53
C TYR A 559 -22.13 8.11 27.03
N ARG A 560 -21.67 8.15 25.76
CA ARG A 560 -20.87 7.08 25.17
C ARG A 560 -19.51 6.89 25.86
N ILE A 561 -18.83 7.98 26.20
CA ILE A 561 -17.55 7.93 26.90
C ILE A 561 -17.73 7.28 28.28
N ILE A 562 -18.75 7.71 29.02
CA ILE A 562 -19.04 7.16 30.36
C ILE A 562 -19.50 5.70 30.26
N GLN A 563 -20.36 5.37 29.32
CA GLN A 563 -20.82 4.00 29.04
C GLN A 563 -19.64 3.07 28.74
N GLU A 564 -18.73 3.48 27.87
CA GLU A 564 -17.54 2.70 27.52
C GLU A 564 -16.61 2.54 28.70
N THR A 565 -16.47 3.60 29.52
CA THR A 565 -15.67 3.54 30.76
C THR A 565 -16.26 2.56 31.76
N ILE A 566 -17.57 2.57 31.97
CA ILE A 566 -18.28 1.60 32.84
C ILE A 566 -18.10 0.19 32.30
N ASN A 567 -18.25 -0.02 30.99
CA ASN A 567 -18.08 -1.32 30.35
C ASN A 567 -16.64 -1.85 30.51
N ASN A 568 -15.66 -0.97 30.46
CA ASN A 568 -14.27 -1.34 30.71
C ASN A 568 -14.04 -1.80 32.17
N VAL A 569 -14.69 -1.15 33.13
CA VAL A 569 -14.65 -1.58 34.52
C VAL A 569 -15.31 -2.97 34.69
N ILE A 570 -16.48 -3.18 34.08
CA ILE A 570 -17.19 -4.47 34.17
C ILE A 570 -16.36 -5.60 33.55
N LYS A 571 -15.72 -5.35 32.41
CA LYS A 571 -14.98 -6.38 31.67
C LYS A 571 -13.59 -6.66 32.21
N HIS A 572 -12.92 -5.64 32.78
CA HIS A 572 -11.48 -5.72 32.99
C HIS A 572 -11.05 -5.44 34.44
N ALA A 573 -11.84 -4.71 35.23
CA ALA A 573 -11.37 -4.24 36.52
C ALA A 573 -11.58 -5.24 37.68
N GLN A 574 -12.48 -6.21 37.54
CA GLN A 574 -12.91 -7.10 38.64
C GLN A 574 -13.30 -6.29 39.91
N ALA A 575 -13.87 -5.13 39.66
CA ALA A 575 -14.27 -4.22 40.73
C ALA A 575 -15.58 -4.69 41.38
N THR A 576 -15.72 -4.45 42.68
CA THR A 576 -16.98 -4.69 43.43
C THR A 576 -17.77 -3.39 43.64
N GLN A 577 -17.09 -2.24 43.52
CA GLN A 577 -17.68 -0.92 43.69
C GLN A 577 -17.17 0.05 42.62
N LEU A 578 -18.10 0.84 42.06
CA LEU A 578 -17.83 1.91 41.11
C LEU A 578 -18.55 3.18 41.56
N ASN A 579 -17.83 4.26 41.76
CA ASN A 579 -18.39 5.57 42.09
C ASN A 579 -18.25 6.48 40.88
N ILE A 580 -19.33 7.12 40.50
CA ILE A 580 -19.40 8.05 39.37
C ILE A 580 -19.91 9.38 39.88
N GLU A 581 -19.12 10.42 39.77
CA GLU A 581 -19.48 11.78 40.11
C GLU A 581 -19.54 12.62 38.86
N LEU A 582 -20.70 13.19 38.56
CA LEU A 582 -20.95 14.05 37.42
C LEU A 582 -21.32 15.45 37.89
N LYS A 583 -20.56 16.44 37.44
CA LYS A 583 -20.79 17.83 37.81
C LYS A 583 -20.82 18.72 36.59
N GLN A 584 -21.88 19.51 36.45
CA GLN A 584 -21.97 20.58 35.46
C GLN A 584 -21.74 21.93 36.14
N CYS A 585 -20.73 22.67 35.67
CA CYS A 585 -20.49 24.06 36.02
C CYS A 585 -20.82 24.96 34.81
N LYS A 586 -20.77 26.30 34.98
CA LYS A 586 -21.11 27.23 33.88
C LYS A 586 -20.21 27.09 32.64
N GLU A 587 -18.96 26.67 32.81
CA GLU A 587 -17.98 26.65 31.74
C GLU A 587 -17.47 25.24 31.41
N GLU A 588 -17.73 24.27 32.29
CA GLU A 588 -17.22 22.89 32.11
C GLU A 588 -18.13 21.83 32.72
N ILE A 589 -18.04 20.65 32.15
CA ILE A 589 -18.62 19.42 32.67
C ILE A 589 -17.50 18.50 33.09
N THR A 590 -17.55 18.03 34.34
CA THR A 590 -16.59 17.08 34.87
C THR A 590 -17.26 15.75 35.17
N ALA A 591 -16.60 14.65 34.81
CA ALA A 591 -16.97 13.30 35.20
C ALA A 591 -15.78 12.61 35.85
N ILE A 592 -15.98 12.15 37.09
CA ILE A 592 -14.97 11.37 37.81
C ILE A 592 -15.55 9.98 38.02
N ILE A 593 -14.86 8.98 37.50
CA ILE A 593 -15.27 7.57 37.58
C ILE A 593 -14.18 6.81 38.33
N LYS A 594 -14.53 6.24 39.49
CA LYS A 594 -13.57 5.58 40.36
C LYS A 594 -14.03 4.16 40.66
N ASP A 595 -13.22 3.18 40.34
CA ASP A 595 -13.39 1.78 40.72
C ASP A 595 -12.39 1.33 41.79
N ASN A 596 -12.74 0.23 42.47
CA ASN A 596 -11.90 -0.42 43.44
C ASN A 596 -11.29 -1.73 42.93
N GLY A 597 -11.13 -1.85 41.62
CA GLY A 597 -10.68 -3.07 40.94
C GLY A 597 -9.17 -3.27 40.97
N ILE A 598 -8.68 -4.15 40.10
CA ILE A 598 -7.27 -4.53 40.03
C ILE A 598 -6.36 -3.41 39.49
N GLY A 599 -6.94 -2.35 38.89
CA GLY A 599 -6.18 -1.30 38.19
C GLY A 599 -5.34 -1.83 37.04
N PHE A 600 -4.64 -0.92 36.37
CA PHE A 600 -3.76 -1.27 35.25
C PHE A 600 -2.59 -0.28 35.15
N ASP A 601 -1.52 -0.68 34.48
CA ASP A 601 -0.42 0.21 34.15
C ASP A 601 -0.80 1.11 32.98
N THR A 602 -1.01 2.39 33.24
CA THR A 602 -1.39 3.40 32.26
C THR A 602 -0.33 3.63 31.17
N LYS A 603 0.93 3.22 31.40
CA LYS A 603 2.02 3.34 30.43
C LYS A 603 2.09 2.15 29.47
N ALA A 604 1.53 1.01 29.82
CA ALA A 604 1.64 -0.23 29.06
C ALA A 604 0.45 -0.48 28.12
N GLN A 605 -0.72 0.11 28.32
CA GLN A 605 -1.99 -0.30 27.67
C GLN A 605 -2.69 0.75 26.79
N ALA A 606 -1.98 1.75 26.26
CA ALA A 606 -2.58 2.80 25.43
C ALA A 606 -3.17 2.35 24.06
N ASN A 607 -3.28 1.06 23.76
CA ASN A 607 -3.60 0.55 22.42
C ASN A 607 -4.95 -0.19 22.25
N GLY A 608 -5.85 -0.13 23.21
CA GLY A 608 -7.19 -0.72 23.06
C GLY A 608 -8.11 0.13 22.16
N ILE A 609 -8.90 -0.52 21.27
CA ILE A 609 -9.88 0.17 20.40
C ILE A 609 -10.85 1.04 21.22
N GLY A 610 -11.27 0.59 22.40
CA GLY A 610 -12.15 1.34 23.30
C GLY A 610 -11.54 2.64 23.81
N LEU A 611 -10.27 2.60 24.23
CA LEU A 611 -9.55 3.80 24.70
C LEU A 611 -9.34 4.82 23.57
N LYS A 612 -9.05 4.36 22.35
CA LYS A 612 -8.91 5.22 21.18
C LYS A 612 -10.22 5.90 20.82
N ASN A 613 -11.34 5.18 20.89
CA ASN A 613 -12.67 5.73 20.64
C ASN A 613 -13.05 6.78 21.70
N ILE A 614 -12.71 6.55 22.95
CA ILE A 614 -12.89 7.54 24.03
C ILE A 614 -12.09 8.81 23.73
N LEU A 615 -10.80 8.67 23.41
CA LEU A 615 -9.93 9.80 23.12
C LEU A 615 -10.43 10.62 21.91
N THR A 616 -10.81 9.99 20.82
CA THR A 616 -11.35 10.68 19.63
C THR A 616 -12.60 11.49 19.96
N ARG A 617 -13.48 10.96 20.82
CA ARG A 617 -14.69 11.68 21.28
C ARG A 617 -14.35 12.82 22.22
N ILE A 618 -13.39 12.65 23.11
CA ILE A 618 -12.90 13.71 23.99
C ILE A 618 -12.25 14.83 23.20
N GLU A 619 -11.43 14.52 22.21
CA GLU A 619 -10.84 15.51 21.30
C GLU A 619 -11.90 16.28 20.52
N TYR A 620 -12.90 15.58 20.02
CA TYR A 620 -14.02 16.22 19.33
C TYR A 620 -14.76 17.21 20.25
N LEU A 621 -14.96 16.85 21.53
CA LEU A 621 -15.56 17.71 22.54
C LEU A 621 -14.60 18.80 23.05
N LYS A 622 -13.35 18.85 22.53
CA LYS A 622 -12.29 19.75 23.03
C LYS A 622 -12.03 19.60 24.53
N GLY A 623 -12.28 18.41 25.04
CA GLY A 623 -12.14 18.06 26.44
C GLY A 623 -10.79 17.40 26.76
N THR A 624 -10.66 17.00 28.01
CA THR A 624 -9.52 16.24 28.52
C THR A 624 -9.99 15.01 29.28
N ILE A 625 -9.18 13.94 29.20
CA ILE A 625 -9.37 12.73 29.99
C ILE A 625 -8.05 12.36 30.66
N ASN A 626 -8.12 11.99 31.91
CA ASN A 626 -6.98 11.56 32.69
C ASN A 626 -7.27 10.24 33.39
N TYR A 627 -6.34 9.29 33.29
CA TYR A 627 -6.41 7.99 33.93
C TYR A 627 -5.38 7.93 35.07
N ASN A 628 -5.83 7.76 36.29
CA ASN A 628 -4.98 7.49 37.43
C ASN A 628 -5.25 6.05 37.91
N SER A 629 -4.39 5.13 37.50
CA SER A 629 -4.52 3.71 37.76
C SER A 629 -3.20 3.14 38.23
N VAL A 630 -3.28 2.32 39.29
CA VAL A 630 -2.13 1.60 39.85
C VAL A 630 -2.57 0.15 40.05
N PRO A 631 -1.78 -0.84 39.60
CA PRO A 631 -2.09 -2.24 39.82
C PRO A 631 -2.35 -2.53 41.32
N GLY A 632 -3.49 -3.17 41.61
CA GLY A 632 -3.95 -3.49 42.96
C GLY A 632 -4.67 -2.37 43.71
N ARG A 633 -4.87 -1.17 43.13
CA ARG A 633 -5.51 -0.02 43.79
C ARG A 633 -6.70 0.59 43.05
N GLY A 634 -7.20 -0.08 42.01
CA GLY A 634 -8.31 0.41 41.16
C GLY A 634 -7.88 1.51 40.20
N THR A 635 -8.89 2.16 39.58
CA THR A 635 -8.68 3.22 38.58
C THR A 635 -9.54 4.44 38.88
N ILE A 636 -8.99 5.62 38.64
CA ILE A 636 -9.74 6.89 38.60
C ILE A 636 -9.62 7.47 37.21
N VAL A 637 -10.74 7.65 36.56
CA VAL A 637 -10.85 8.32 35.25
C VAL A 637 -11.47 9.68 35.48
N SER A 638 -10.75 10.73 35.11
CA SER A 638 -11.22 12.12 35.22
C SER A 638 -11.40 12.69 33.82
N ILE A 639 -12.60 13.14 33.51
CA ILE A 639 -12.99 13.71 32.21
C ILE A 639 -13.40 15.15 32.46
N GLN A 640 -12.93 16.06 31.61
CA GLN A 640 -13.32 17.48 31.61
C GLN A 640 -13.64 17.86 30.18
N VAL A 641 -14.82 18.42 29.95
CA VAL A 641 -15.25 18.94 28.65
C VAL A 641 -15.88 20.31 28.84
N PRO A 642 -15.73 21.24 27.89
CA PRO A 642 -16.46 22.50 27.90
C PRO A 642 -17.97 22.27 27.96
N ALA A 643 -18.69 23.12 28.73
CA ALA A 643 -20.13 23.04 28.91
C ALA A 643 -20.92 23.56 27.71
#